data_ce42fa6b9ab9a117abed90c26f322b9f
#
_entry.id   ce42fa6b9ab9a117abed90c26f322b9f
#
_cell.length_a   1.000
_cell.length_b   1.000
_cell.length_c   1.000
_cell.angle_alpha   90.00
_cell.angle_beta   90.00
_cell.angle_gamma   90.00
#
_symmetry.space_group_name_H-M   'P 1'
#
loop_
_entity.id
_entity.type
_entity.pdbx_description
1 polymer ?
#
loop_
_entity_poly.entity_id
_entity_poly.type
_entity_poly.pdbx_seq_one_letter_code
_entity_poly.pdbx_strand_id
1 'polypeptide(L)'
;MKKKPIRQGTATGPKKISKGLDFAYAFLIAAYALIAVVTPNFYTFDSNGPKFLALALLNLLSFAYLLTRKELKDRDESFFLFFRNRIGLAYLLLLVLTLLSFIKAINIYESILHFSKIFTVFTAAYMVSIILRRDERYLRLGAVVLSVWLVIDCFTLFYHITSSLIEGKGPAIFQIKSVYSNKNILAAAIFVKIPFALWLLAFEKGKLRIFGMFTLFVAFMATLFMSTRAFYVGSLVMMVSYILFVGIRYYRRNSIKRFITVTFTVIAAMAIGIGLYSATLKYLYPKNYQDLYTVGLFERFKTIAQGESLRAASWDRSFKLITENPVLGVGPGNWKIAVLKYENPVKPDYVYQYKTHNDFIEIASETGILSSILFIMIFVFAGLNFLKAFFKKDATEESYRLLFLPAFGLLAYGFDAFFNFPADRPEIGSLFAMYVGAAVAFSTIRQPAAGSAPSNVPPPESFVPRPASRVPNFLSRVPNFLSRVLNFLSRVPRPASRISVPLTILYLAILLACIAIFIVNFNSLKLQRLAKEDLMREKLAEPADMFIQGYPLFPNVSMEAEPIVVSKTRYLFRDKKYEEALALLLADHSSPYDTRPEFFIAQAYYNLGNYDSSLVYNYKVYAWKPLFFNNILNICRILEMKNRYPEAISLVETYTKQSPFKEDGYLFGAALCENGGYLDKAITLLDSGQKYLPDNAEILKQKSLLTVKAKIKPNEALYNKAQQAYVNKDYKESVKYFTEFINKEPNLTAAYELRAYCYFFLKDYKRSMADIGRVFADGGQNGGIYNLRGVNLHMLGDDVSACRDFEEAVKLGDKDAIPNFEQFCKKQ
;
A
#
# COMPACT_ATOMS: atom_id res chain seq x y z
N MET A 1 -30.52 -75.68 -25.87
CA MET A 1 -29.99 -74.53 -25.12
C MET A 1 -30.54 -73.27 -25.72
N LYS A 2 -31.47 -72.55 -25.06
CA LYS A 2 -32.14 -71.33 -25.51
C LYS A 2 -31.32 -70.15 -25.09
N LYS A 3 -30.86 -69.34 -26.06
CA LYS A 3 -30.22 -68.09 -25.81
C LYS A 3 -31.25 -67.05 -25.29
N LYS A 4 -30.97 -66.44 -24.11
CA LYS A 4 -31.73 -65.31 -23.56
C LYS A 4 -31.44 -64.07 -24.35
N PRO A 5 -32.43 -63.20 -24.65
CA PRO A 5 -32.22 -61.95 -25.34
C PRO A 5 -31.55 -60.94 -24.40
N ILE A 6 -30.55 -60.18 -24.96
CA ILE A 6 -29.89 -59.07 -24.34
C ILE A 6 -30.90 -57.89 -24.20
N ARG A 7 -31.22 -57.51 -22.96
CA ARG A 7 -32.02 -56.30 -22.71
C ARG A 7 -31.25 -55.06 -23.22
N GLN A 8 -31.76 -54.46 -24.29
CA GLN A 8 -31.39 -53.11 -24.71
C GLN A 8 -31.74 -52.13 -23.58
N GLY A 9 -30.70 -51.43 -23.06
CA GLY A 9 -30.88 -50.40 -22.08
C GLY A 9 -31.70 -49.26 -22.67
N THR A 10 -32.80 -48.93 -22.04
CA THR A 10 -33.68 -47.83 -22.37
C THR A 10 -32.86 -46.55 -22.32
N ALA A 11 -32.78 -45.87 -23.51
CA ALA A 11 -32.30 -44.51 -23.61
C ALA A 11 -33.13 -43.61 -22.67
N THR A 12 -32.50 -43.06 -21.61
CA THR A 12 -33.16 -42.08 -20.76
C THR A 12 -33.44 -40.85 -21.61
N GLY A 13 -34.71 -40.57 -21.86
CA GLY A 13 -35.21 -39.40 -22.55
C GLY A 13 -34.76 -38.11 -21.85
N PRO A 14 -34.87 -36.93 -22.50
CA PRO A 14 -34.38 -35.67 -21.94
C PRO A 14 -34.96 -35.44 -20.55
N LYS A 15 -34.08 -35.29 -19.54
CA LYS A 15 -34.48 -34.98 -18.15
C LYS A 15 -35.44 -33.79 -18.18
N LYS A 16 -36.66 -33.95 -17.73
CA LYS A 16 -37.62 -32.85 -17.46
C LYS A 16 -36.93 -31.79 -16.61
N ILE A 17 -36.72 -30.63 -17.23
CA ILE A 17 -36.20 -29.45 -16.54
C ILE A 17 -37.17 -29.12 -15.41
N SER A 18 -36.72 -29.12 -14.17
CA SER A 18 -37.54 -28.68 -13.05
C SER A 18 -37.99 -27.25 -13.28
N LYS A 19 -39.27 -26.93 -13.03
CA LYS A 19 -39.85 -25.60 -13.29
C LYS A 19 -39.21 -24.48 -12.46
N GLY A 20 -38.46 -24.75 -11.38
CA GLY A 20 -37.77 -23.80 -10.51
C GLY A 20 -36.27 -24.03 -10.43
N LEU A 21 -35.51 -23.01 -9.95
CA LEU A 21 -34.12 -23.17 -9.54
C LEU A 21 -34.07 -23.95 -8.22
N ASP A 22 -33.08 -24.82 -8.06
CA ASP A 22 -32.81 -25.44 -6.77
C ASP A 22 -32.31 -24.35 -5.80
N PHE A 23 -33.05 -24.18 -4.70
CA PHE A 23 -32.78 -23.12 -3.71
C PHE A 23 -31.38 -23.19 -3.13
N ALA A 24 -30.88 -24.37 -2.84
CA ALA A 24 -29.56 -24.52 -2.23
C ALA A 24 -28.45 -24.06 -3.17
N TYR A 25 -28.49 -24.42 -4.47
CA TYR A 25 -27.51 -23.90 -5.42
C TYR A 25 -27.65 -22.40 -5.68
N ALA A 26 -28.89 -21.89 -5.69
CA ALA A 26 -29.12 -20.46 -5.79
C ALA A 26 -28.55 -19.69 -4.59
N PHE A 27 -28.76 -20.22 -3.37
CA PHE A 27 -28.17 -19.68 -2.15
C PHE A 27 -26.64 -19.70 -2.20
N LEU A 28 -26.02 -20.82 -2.60
CA LEU A 28 -24.56 -20.94 -2.67
C LEU A 28 -23.97 -19.92 -3.66
N ILE A 29 -24.56 -19.73 -4.84
CA ILE A 29 -24.08 -18.71 -5.80
C ILE A 29 -24.19 -17.30 -5.20
N ALA A 30 -25.31 -16.96 -4.56
CA ALA A 30 -25.48 -15.69 -3.89
C ALA A 30 -24.49 -15.51 -2.72
N ALA A 31 -24.23 -16.59 -1.96
CA ALA A 31 -23.25 -16.58 -0.88
C ALA A 31 -21.84 -16.35 -1.41
N TYR A 32 -21.39 -17.03 -2.48
CA TYR A 32 -20.08 -16.75 -3.11
C TYR A 32 -19.96 -15.33 -3.64
N ALA A 33 -21.05 -14.74 -4.12
CA ALA A 33 -21.08 -13.37 -4.58
C ALA A 33 -20.91 -12.35 -3.42
N LEU A 34 -21.41 -12.66 -2.22
CA LEU A 34 -21.57 -11.67 -1.16
C LEU A 34 -20.77 -11.92 0.11
N ILE A 35 -20.37 -13.19 0.41
CA ILE A 35 -19.79 -13.54 1.71
C ILE A 35 -18.62 -12.64 2.13
N ALA A 36 -17.72 -12.35 1.20
CA ALA A 36 -16.54 -11.54 1.49
C ALA A 36 -16.86 -10.06 1.71
N VAL A 37 -17.97 -9.55 1.18
CA VAL A 37 -18.37 -8.14 1.35
C VAL A 37 -19.28 -7.93 2.56
N VAL A 38 -20.10 -8.93 2.91
CA VAL A 38 -21.00 -8.84 4.08
C VAL A 38 -20.31 -9.21 5.39
N THR A 39 -19.16 -9.89 5.35
CA THR A 39 -18.42 -10.27 6.56
C THR A 39 -17.78 -9.02 7.20
N PRO A 40 -18.10 -8.69 8.46
CA PRO A 40 -17.54 -7.52 9.14
C PRO A 40 -16.08 -7.72 9.53
N ASN A 41 -15.41 -6.63 9.90
CA ASN A 41 -14.01 -6.66 10.30
C ASN A 41 -13.75 -7.34 11.67
N PHE A 42 -14.75 -7.45 12.55
CA PHE A 42 -14.60 -8.02 13.91
C PHE A 42 -13.44 -7.41 14.73
N TYR A 43 -13.17 -6.13 14.56
CA TYR A 43 -12.09 -5.42 15.26
C TYR A 43 -10.69 -6.02 15.06
N THR A 44 -10.42 -6.58 13.87
CA THR A 44 -9.08 -7.03 13.49
C THR A 44 -8.27 -5.91 12.86
N PHE A 45 -6.95 -6.06 12.84
CA PHE A 45 -6.04 -5.11 12.19
C PHE A 45 -6.32 -4.95 10.70
N ASP A 46 -6.61 -6.07 10.01
CA ASP A 46 -7.00 -6.11 8.60
C ASP A 46 -8.34 -6.81 8.43
N SER A 47 -9.21 -6.28 7.57
CA SER A 47 -10.51 -6.86 7.26
C SER A 47 -10.44 -8.15 6.44
N ASN A 48 -9.29 -8.46 5.81
CA ASN A 48 -9.14 -9.60 4.92
C ASN A 48 -9.17 -10.93 5.67
N GLY A 49 -8.57 -11.00 6.86
CA GLY A 49 -8.51 -12.23 7.66
C GLY A 49 -9.89 -12.85 7.93
N PRO A 50 -10.84 -12.12 8.54
CA PRO A 50 -12.20 -12.60 8.77
C PRO A 50 -12.92 -13.02 7.49
N LYS A 51 -12.73 -12.29 6.39
CA LYS A 51 -13.39 -12.55 5.11
C LYS A 51 -12.84 -13.83 4.43
N PHE A 52 -11.54 -14.09 4.51
CA PHE A 52 -10.97 -15.36 4.05
C PHE A 52 -11.46 -16.55 4.88
N LEU A 53 -11.58 -16.37 6.20
CA LEU A 53 -12.17 -17.39 7.07
C LEU A 53 -13.61 -17.70 6.67
N ALA A 54 -14.44 -16.69 6.44
CA ALA A 54 -15.82 -16.86 6.02
C ALA A 54 -15.92 -17.57 4.65
N LEU A 55 -15.06 -17.20 3.70
CA LEU A 55 -15.00 -17.85 2.39
C LEU A 55 -14.54 -19.32 2.49
N ALA A 56 -13.59 -19.64 3.37
CA ALA A 56 -13.13 -21.01 3.61
C ALA A 56 -14.23 -21.87 4.27
N LEU A 57 -15.00 -21.31 5.21
CA LEU A 57 -16.17 -21.96 5.80
C LEU A 57 -17.26 -22.22 4.75
N LEU A 58 -17.53 -21.25 3.87
CA LEU A 58 -18.47 -21.43 2.76
C LEU A 58 -18.01 -22.54 1.82
N ASN A 59 -16.70 -22.64 1.53
CA ASN A 59 -16.13 -23.72 0.74
C ASN A 59 -16.37 -25.09 1.40
N LEU A 60 -16.16 -25.22 2.71
CA LEU A 60 -16.40 -26.44 3.45
C LEU A 60 -17.88 -26.85 3.39
N LEU A 61 -18.79 -25.90 3.63
CA LEU A 61 -20.23 -26.14 3.56
C LEU A 61 -20.67 -26.55 2.15
N SER A 62 -20.16 -25.86 1.12
CA SER A 62 -20.44 -26.18 -0.28
C SER A 62 -19.94 -27.57 -0.65
N PHE A 63 -18.72 -27.91 -0.24
CA PHE A 63 -18.14 -29.23 -0.49
C PHE A 63 -18.93 -30.33 0.21
N ALA A 64 -19.24 -30.17 1.51
CA ALA A 64 -20.05 -31.10 2.27
C ALA A 64 -21.46 -31.32 1.63
N TYR A 65 -22.11 -30.21 1.23
CA TYR A 65 -23.40 -30.27 0.55
C TYR A 65 -23.32 -31.06 -0.75
N LEU A 66 -22.32 -30.75 -1.60
CA LEU A 66 -22.13 -31.47 -2.88
C LEU A 66 -21.82 -32.95 -2.69
N LEU A 67 -21.10 -33.34 -1.61
CA LEU A 67 -20.84 -34.76 -1.27
C LEU A 67 -22.10 -35.52 -0.88
N THR A 68 -23.11 -34.90 -0.27
CA THR A 68 -24.39 -35.55 0.11
C THR A 68 -25.27 -35.82 -1.09
N ARG A 69 -25.11 -35.13 -2.19
CA ARG A 69 -25.88 -35.29 -3.41
C ARG A 69 -25.44 -36.56 -4.16
N LYS A 70 -26.40 -37.39 -4.60
CA LYS A 70 -26.15 -38.58 -5.42
C LYS A 70 -25.35 -38.28 -6.69
N GLU A 71 -25.40 -37.04 -7.15
CA GLU A 71 -24.78 -36.52 -8.35
C GLU A 71 -23.24 -36.56 -8.34
N LEU A 72 -22.61 -36.54 -7.17
CA LEU A 72 -21.16 -36.78 -7.04
C LEU A 72 -20.83 -38.28 -6.97
N LYS A 73 -21.80 -39.13 -6.59
CA LYS A 73 -21.65 -40.61 -6.58
C LYS A 73 -21.79 -41.20 -7.99
N ASP A 74 -22.54 -40.59 -8.89
CA ASP A 74 -22.90 -41.11 -10.20
C ASP A 74 -21.99 -40.60 -11.34
N ARG A 75 -20.68 -40.50 -11.14
CA ARG A 75 -19.67 -40.20 -12.18
C ARG A 75 -19.98 -38.92 -12.96
N ASP A 76 -20.30 -37.83 -12.26
CA ASP A 76 -20.62 -36.60 -12.93
C ASP A 76 -19.37 -36.00 -13.58
N GLU A 77 -19.38 -35.88 -14.91
CA GLU A 77 -18.32 -35.19 -15.66
C GLU A 77 -18.03 -33.77 -15.15
N SER A 78 -19.00 -33.11 -14.51
CA SER A 78 -18.84 -31.76 -13.99
C SER A 78 -17.79 -31.67 -12.87
N PHE A 79 -17.63 -32.72 -12.05
CA PHE A 79 -16.60 -32.76 -11.00
C PHE A 79 -15.19 -32.76 -11.57
N PHE A 80 -14.96 -33.49 -12.68
CA PHE A 80 -13.64 -33.57 -13.30
C PHE A 80 -13.38 -32.47 -14.33
N LEU A 81 -14.41 -31.74 -14.74
CA LEU A 81 -14.30 -30.72 -15.79
C LEU A 81 -13.24 -29.68 -15.47
N PHE A 82 -13.15 -29.25 -14.20
CA PHE A 82 -12.18 -28.25 -13.79
C PHE A 82 -10.75 -28.69 -14.09
N PHE A 83 -10.41 -29.93 -13.77
CA PHE A 83 -9.06 -30.49 -13.94
C PHE A 83 -8.77 -30.90 -15.41
N ARG A 84 -9.80 -31.11 -16.21
CA ARG A 84 -9.69 -31.40 -17.66
C ARG A 84 -9.65 -30.14 -18.51
N ASN A 85 -9.99 -29.00 -17.94
CA ASN A 85 -10.02 -27.74 -18.61
C ASN A 85 -8.64 -27.05 -18.53
N ARG A 86 -8.20 -26.40 -19.62
CA ARG A 86 -6.90 -25.69 -19.66
C ARG A 86 -6.78 -24.60 -18.61
N ILE A 87 -7.88 -23.88 -18.31
CA ILE A 87 -7.91 -22.83 -17.28
C ILE A 87 -7.74 -23.46 -15.89
N GLY A 88 -8.54 -24.46 -15.58
CA GLY A 88 -8.47 -25.17 -14.30
C GLY A 88 -7.13 -25.89 -14.11
N LEU A 89 -6.58 -26.48 -15.17
CA LEU A 89 -5.27 -27.13 -15.13
C LEU A 89 -4.14 -26.10 -14.90
N ALA A 90 -4.18 -24.94 -15.59
CA ALA A 90 -3.22 -23.86 -15.35
C ALA A 90 -3.26 -23.40 -13.89
N TYR A 91 -4.46 -23.27 -13.31
CA TYR A 91 -4.63 -22.88 -11.91
C TYR A 91 -4.14 -23.97 -10.94
N LEU A 92 -4.39 -25.25 -11.24
CA LEU A 92 -3.87 -26.38 -10.44
C LEU A 92 -2.34 -26.41 -10.47
N LEU A 93 -1.73 -26.25 -11.64
CA LEU A 93 -0.27 -26.21 -11.78
C LEU A 93 0.33 -25.00 -11.05
N LEU A 94 -0.34 -23.86 -11.06
CA LEU A 94 0.04 -22.69 -10.25
C LEU A 94 0.07 -23.06 -8.76
N LEU A 95 -0.94 -23.75 -8.24
CA LEU A 95 -0.95 -24.22 -6.84
C LEU A 95 0.20 -25.18 -6.53
N VAL A 96 0.50 -26.09 -7.43
CA VAL A 96 1.62 -27.04 -7.27
C VAL A 96 2.95 -26.29 -7.21
N LEU A 97 3.19 -25.34 -8.14
CA LEU A 97 4.40 -24.52 -8.12
C LEU A 97 4.49 -23.64 -6.87
N THR A 98 3.35 -23.11 -6.41
CA THR A 98 3.29 -22.36 -5.15
C THR A 98 3.70 -23.23 -3.94
N LEU A 99 3.30 -24.51 -3.89
CA LEU A 99 3.77 -25.45 -2.87
C LEU A 99 5.27 -25.74 -3.01
N LEU A 100 5.75 -25.95 -4.23
CA LEU A 100 7.18 -26.21 -4.47
C LEU A 100 8.05 -25.02 -4.08
N SER A 101 7.55 -23.80 -4.19
CA SER A 101 8.27 -22.58 -3.79
C SER A 101 8.50 -22.49 -2.27
N PHE A 102 7.81 -23.29 -1.43
CA PHE A 102 8.07 -23.38 0.00
C PHE A 102 9.50 -23.80 0.32
N ILE A 103 10.16 -24.56 -0.58
CA ILE A 103 11.58 -24.97 -0.45
C ILE A 103 12.50 -23.74 -0.34
N LYS A 104 12.10 -22.61 -0.94
CA LYS A 104 12.85 -21.35 -0.94
C LYS A 104 12.24 -20.26 -0.05
N ALA A 105 11.23 -20.62 0.74
CA ALA A 105 10.54 -19.66 1.60
C ALA A 105 11.48 -19.09 2.67
N ILE A 106 11.62 -17.79 2.70
CA ILE A 106 12.36 -17.07 3.75
C ILE A 106 11.64 -17.26 5.10
N ASN A 107 10.31 -17.13 5.09
CA ASN A 107 9.45 -17.34 6.24
C ASN A 107 8.32 -18.31 5.86
N ILE A 108 8.39 -19.50 6.42
CA ILE A 108 7.44 -20.59 6.12
C ILE A 108 6.01 -20.26 6.60
N TYR A 109 5.85 -19.53 7.70
CA TYR A 109 4.54 -19.18 8.25
C TYR A 109 3.78 -18.23 7.32
N GLU A 110 4.46 -17.26 6.72
CA GLU A 110 3.90 -16.40 5.69
C GLU A 110 3.49 -17.19 4.45
N SER A 111 4.31 -18.18 4.06
CA SER A 111 4.00 -19.05 2.92
C SER A 111 2.78 -19.92 3.16
N ILE A 112 2.62 -20.47 4.35
CA ILE A 112 1.44 -21.25 4.75
C ILE A 112 0.18 -20.38 4.71
N LEU A 113 0.24 -19.18 5.26
CA LEU A 113 -0.89 -18.23 5.26
C LEU A 113 -1.27 -17.82 3.84
N HIS A 114 -0.28 -17.46 3.01
CA HIS A 114 -0.54 -17.01 1.65
C HIS A 114 -1.07 -18.13 0.75
N PHE A 115 -0.50 -19.34 0.85
CA PHE A 115 -1.02 -20.52 0.17
C PHE A 115 -2.48 -20.79 0.54
N SER A 116 -2.83 -20.67 1.83
CA SER A 116 -4.21 -20.89 2.30
C SER A 116 -5.19 -19.91 1.65
N LYS A 117 -4.78 -18.66 1.41
CA LYS A 117 -5.60 -17.67 0.68
C LYS A 117 -5.81 -18.10 -0.78
N ILE A 118 -4.74 -18.46 -1.50
CA ILE A 118 -4.79 -18.89 -2.91
C ILE A 118 -5.64 -20.16 -3.04
N PHE A 119 -5.43 -21.15 -2.17
CA PHE A 119 -6.18 -22.40 -2.16
C PHE A 119 -7.68 -22.18 -1.88
N THR A 120 -8.01 -21.23 -1.00
CA THR A 120 -9.41 -20.88 -0.69
C THR A 120 -10.12 -20.28 -1.92
N VAL A 121 -9.47 -19.38 -2.65
CA VAL A 121 -10.02 -18.79 -3.89
C VAL A 121 -10.11 -19.84 -5.00
N PHE A 122 -9.12 -20.71 -5.12
CA PHE A 122 -9.15 -21.85 -6.04
C PHE A 122 -10.34 -22.77 -5.77
N THR A 123 -10.55 -23.13 -4.50
CA THR A 123 -11.68 -23.96 -4.07
C THR A 123 -13.01 -23.30 -4.39
N ALA A 124 -13.15 -21.99 -4.14
CA ALA A 124 -14.35 -21.24 -4.51
C ALA A 124 -14.61 -21.30 -6.02
N ALA A 125 -13.60 -21.10 -6.87
CA ALA A 125 -13.72 -21.23 -8.33
C ALA A 125 -14.14 -22.63 -8.75
N TYR A 126 -13.58 -23.65 -8.09
CA TYR A 126 -13.95 -25.04 -8.33
C TYR A 126 -15.43 -25.30 -7.98
N MET A 127 -15.90 -24.89 -6.79
CA MET A 127 -17.30 -25.07 -6.37
C MET A 127 -18.26 -24.32 -7.30
N VAL A 128 -17.96 -23.05 -7.62
CA VAL A 128 -18.75 -22.24 -8.54
C VAL A 128 -18.84 -22.91 -9.92
N SER A 129 -17.75 -23.52 -10.42
CA SER A 129 -17.78 -24.20 -11.73
C SER A 129 -18.75 -25.38 -11.76
N ILE A 130 -18.83 -26.16 -10.67
CA ILE A 130 -19.75 -27.28 -10.52
C ILE A 130 -21.20 -26.78 -10.50
N ILE A 131 -21.48 -25.74 -9.71
CA ILE A 131 -22.84 -25.18 -9.58
C ILE A 131 -23.34 -24.59 -10.90
N LEU A 132 -22.53 -23.76 -11.58
CA LEU A 132 -22.90 -23.13 -12.85
C LEU A 132 -23.12 -24.14 -13.98
N ARG A 133 -22.45 -25.30 -13.93
CA ARG A 133 -22.62 -26.36 -14.90
C ARG A 133 -24.00 -27.04 -14.79
N ARG A 134 -24.66 -26.94 -13.65
CA ARG A 134 -26.00 -27.53 -13.43
C ARG A 134 -27.10 -26.81 -14.19
N ASP A 135 -27.06 -25.46 -14.10
CA ASP A 135 -28.05 -24.63 -14.77
C ASP A 135 -27.44 -23.23 -15.05
N GLU A 136 -27.49 -22.80 -16.28
CA GLU A 136 -26.99 -21.47 -16.68
C GLU A 136 -27.75 -20.31 -16.02
N ARG A 137 -28.98 -20.56 -15.52
CA ARG A 137 -29.77 -19.56 -14.79
C ARG A 137 -29.09 -19.07 -13.51
N TYR A 138 -28.17 -19.88 -12.93
CA TYR A 138 -27.34 -19.44 -11.79
C TYR A 138 -26.35 -18.34 -12.19
N LEU A 139 -25.86 -18.31 -13.45
CA LEU A 139 -25.06 -17.19 -13.96
C LEU A 139 -25.87 -15.89 -13.95
N ARG A 140 -27.12 -15.96 -14.41
CA ARG A 140 -28.05 -14.82 -14.38
C ARG A 140 -28.30 -14.34 -12.97
N LEU A 141 -28.54 -15.25 -12.02
CA LEU A 141 -28.73 -14.92 -10.61
C LEU A 141 -27.49 -14.19 -10.04
N GLY A 142 -26.30 -14.71 -10.29
CA GLY A 142 -25.04 -14.08 -9.88
C GLY A 142 -24.89 -12.67 -10.46
N ALA A 143 -25.24 -12.50 -11.74
CA ALA A 143 -25.19 -11.19 -12.41
C ALA A 143 -26.15 -10.18 -11.78
N VAL A 144 -27.38 -10.60 -11.43
CA VAL A 144 -28.36 -9.72 -10.77
C VAL A 144 -27.88 -9.35 -9.36
N VAL A 145 -27.47 -10.34 -8.53
CA VAL A 145 -27.01 -10.13 -7.16
C VAL A 145 -25.83 -9.16 -7.13
N LEU A 146 -24.82 -9.36 -7.98
CA LEU A 146 -23.65 -8.50 -8.03
C LEU A 146 -23.92 -7.11 -8.61
N SER A 147 -24.87 -6.99 -9.54
CA SER A 147 -25.32 -5.68 -10.01
C SER A 147 -26.08 -4.89 -8.92
N VAL A 148 -26.90 -5.56 -8.10
CA VAL A 148 -27.53 -4.94 -6.93
C VAL A 148 -26.46 -4.48 -5.94
N TRP A 149 -25.47 -5.33 -5.64
CA TRP A 149 -24.40 -4.96 -4.73
C TRP A 149 -23.54 -3.80 -5.28
N LEU A 150 -23.29 -3.78 -6.59
CA LEU A 150 -22.59 -2.66 -7.25
C LEU A 150 -23.34 -1.32 -7.04
N VAL A 151 -24.65 -1.33 -7.13
CA VAL A 151 -25.46 -0.13 -6.83
C VAL A 151 -25.31 0.27 -5.36
N ILE A 152 -25.34 -0.68 -4.42
CA ILE A 152 -25.13 -0.42 -2.98
C ILE A 152 -23.75 0.22 -2.75
N ASP A 153 -22.67 -0.32 -3.35
CA ASP A 153 -21.33 0.26 -3.22
C ASP A 153 -21.27 1.71 -3.71
N CYS A 154 -21.92 1.99 -4.85
CA CYS A 154 -21.95 3.34 -5.42
C CYS A 154 -22.75 4.31 -4.52
N PHE A 155 -23.90 3.90 -4.02
CA PHE A 155 -24.69 4.73 -3.10
C PHE A 155 -24.00 4.94 -1.76
N THR A 156 -23.28 3.95 -1.24
CA THR A 156 -22.45 4.12 -0.04
C THR A 156 -21.38 5.17 -0.25
N LEU A 157 -20.71 5.17 -1.43
CA LEU A 157 -19.76 6.21 -1.81
C LEU A 157 -20.41 7.60 -1.82
N PHE A 158 -21.55 7.75 -2.49
CA PHE A 158 -22.25 9.03 -2.58
C PHE A 158 -22.73 9.52 -1.21
N TYR A 159 -23.22 8.63 -0.35
CA TYR A 159 -23.58 8.94 1.02
C TYR A 159 -22.39 9.51 1.80
N HIS A 160 -21.21 8.87 1.75
CA HIS A 160 -20.01 9.37 2.43
C HIS A 160 -19.54 10.73 1.90
N ILE A 161 -19.63 10.94 0.58
CA ILE A 161 -19.27 12.23 -0.02
C ILE A 161 -20.25 13.31 0.48
N THR A 162 -21.54 13.05 0.44
CA THR A 162 -22.58 14.01 0.84
C THR A 162 -22.51 14.32 2.34
N SER A 163 -22.34 13.31 3.19
CA SER A 163 -22.19 13.48 4.64
C SER A 163 -20.97 14.35 4.97
N SER A 164 -19.83 14.09 4.34
CA SER A 164 -18.60 14.86 4.54
C SER A 164 -18.76 16.35 4.14
N LEU A 165 -19.56 16.60 3.10
CA LEU A 165 -19.89 17.95 2.64
C LEU A 165 -20.80 18.69 3.61
N ILE A 166 -21.83 18.03 4.12
CA ILE A 166 -22.78 18.60 5.11
C ILE A 166 -22.02 18.96 6.39
N GLU A 167 -21.05 18.16 6.80
CA GLU A 167 -20.20 18.42 7.97
C GLU A 167 -19.16 19.53 7.75
N GLY A 168 -19.11 20.16 6.57
CA GLY A 168 -18.17 21.24 6.24
C GLY A 168 -16.68 20.81 6.17
N LYS A 169 -16.41 19.50 6.20
CA LYS A 169 -15.03 18.93 6.22
C LYS A 169 -14.38 18.86 4.84
N GLY A 170 -15.05 19.35 3.81
CA GLY A 170 -14.65 19.11 2.41
C GLY A 170 -14.81 17.62 2.03
N PRO A 171 -14.66 17.23 0.76
CA PRO A 171 -14.76 15.83 0.39
C PRO A 171 -13.55 15.09 0.90
N ALA A 172 -13.67 14.45 2.03
CA ALA A 172 -12.66 13.53 2.54
C ALA A 172 -12.63 12.25 1.67
N ILE A 173 -12.49 12.42 0.34
CA ILE A 173 -12.43 11.33 -0.66
C ILE A 173 -11.35 10.32 -0.30
N PHE A 174 -10.28 10.78 0.36
CA PHE A 174 -9.19 9.92 0.84
C PHE A 174 -9.56 9.07 2.07
N GLN A 175 -10.59 9.45 2.82
CA GLN A 175 -11.03 8.77 4.05
C GLN A 175 -12.18 7.79 3.81
N ILE A 176 -12.75 7.75 2.58
CA ILE A 176 -13.85 6.84 2.25
C ILE A 176 -13.34 5.39 2.28
N LYS A 177 -13.83 4.64 3.25
CA LYS A 177 -13.46 3.22 3.44
C LYS A 177 -14.60 2.28 3.05
N SER A 178 -15.85 2.64 3.31
CA SER A 178 -17.02 1.75 3.16
C SER A 178 -16.77 0.41 3.87
N VAL A 179 -17.28 -0.68 3.31
CA VAL A 179 -16.94 -2.05 3.74
C VAL A 179 -15.53 -2.50 3.30
N TYR A 180 -14.84 -1.66 2.53
CA TYR A 180 -13.49 -1.86 2.03
C TYR A 180 -12.49 -1.06 2.86
N SER A 181 -11.22 -1.50 2.91
CA SER A 181 -10.20 -0.87 3.77
C SER A 181 -9.77 0.51 3.30
N ASN A 182 -9.90 0.83 2.02
CA ASN A 182 -9.60 2.16 1.46
C ASN A 182 -10.33 2.42 0.12
N LYS A 183 -10.28 3.67 -0.34
CA LYS A 183 -10.92 4.12 -1.59
C LYS A 183 -10.48 3.37 -2.84
N ASN A 184 -9.21 2.98 -2.94
CA ASN A 184 -8.70 2.31 -4.14
C ASN A 184 -9.25 0.89 -4.26
N ILE A 185 -9.48 0.22 -3.12
CA ILE A 185 -10.09 -1.11 -3.09
C ILE A 185 -11.58 -1.03 -3.41
N LEU A 186 -12.29 0.00 -2.92
CA LEU A 186 -13.67 0.26 -3.31
C LEU A 186 -13.76 0.52 -4.83
N ALA A 187 -12.83 1.31 -5.38
CA ALA A 187 -12.77 1.59 -6.82
C ALA A 187 -12.53 0.31 -7.64
N ALA A 188 -11.61 -0.55 -7.21
CA ALA A 188 -11.36 -1.85 -7.80
C ALA A 188 -12.60 -2.75 -7.74
N ALA A 189 -13.26 -2.81 -6.58
CA ALA A 189 -14.46 -3.62 -6.38
C ALA A 189 -15.64 -3.15 -7.26
N ILE A 190 -15.82 -1.83 -7.46
CA ILE A 190 -16.79 -1.28 -8.39
C ILE A 190 -16.41 -1.67 -9.83
N PHE A 191 -15.17 -1.42 -10.24
CA PHE A 191 -14.69 -1.67 -11.59
C PHE A 191 -14.81 -3.15 -12.00
N VAL A 192 -14.38 -4.07 -11.14
CA VAL A 192 -14.43 -5.51 -11.42
C VAL A 192 -15.88 -6.04 -11.48
N LYS A 193 -16.87 -5.33 -10.90
CA LYS A 193 -18.30 -5.70 -11.02
C LYS A 193 -18.99 -5.12 -12.26
N ILE A 194 -18.43 -4.14 -12.98
CA ILE A 194 -19.02 -3.55 -14.19
C ILE A 194 -19.43 -4.62 -15.23
N PRO A 195 -18.67 -5.70 -15.48
CA PRO A 195 -19.06 -6.75 -16.44
C PRO A 195 -20.42 -7.39 -16.17
N PHE A 196 -20.88 -7.46 -14.92
CA PHE A 196 -22.21 -7.97 -14.58
C PHE A 196 -23.32 -7.05 -15.08
N ALA A 197 -23.17 -5.73 -14.92
CA ALA A 197 -24.11 -4.74 -15.45
C ALA A 197 -24.11 -4.72 -16.99
N LEU A 198 -22.94 -4.82 -17.62
CA LEU A 198 -22.80 -4.94 -19.08
C LEU A 198 -23.47 -6.21 -19.60
N TRP A 199 -23.37 -7.33 -18.85
CA TRP A 199 -24.03 -8.58 -19.21
C TRP A 199 -25.57 -8.43 -19.17
N LEU A 200 -26.14 -7.80 -18.13
CA LEU A 200 -27.57 -7.51 -18.04
C LEU A 200 -28.02 -6.61 -19.21
N LEU A 201 -27.24 -5.59 -19.54
CA LEU A 201 -27.51 -4.70 -20.67
C LEU A 201 -27.50 -5.43 -22.01
N ALA A 202 -26.55 -6.37 -22.20
CA ALA A 202 -26.37 -7.06 -23.48
C ALA A 202 -27.41 -8.16 -23.74
N PHE A 203 -27.81 -8.92 -22.69
CA PHE A 203 -28.51 -10.19 -22.84
C PHE A 203 -29.92 -10.22 -22.24
N GLU A 204 -30.25 -9.30 -21.32
CA GLU A 204 -31.57 -9.23 -20.70
C GLU A 204 -32.52 -8.30 -21.46
N LYS A 205 -33.82 -8.40 -21.14
CA LYS A 205 -34.89 -7.58 -21.72
C LYS A 205 -35.70 -6.89 -20.59
N GLY A 206 -36.51 -5.92 -20.93
CA GLY A 206 -37.45 -5.26 -20.01
C GLY A 206 -36.73 -4.65 -18.79
N LYS A 207 -37.31 -4.84 -17.60
CA LYS A 207 -36.85 -4.22 -16.34
C LYS A 207 -35.39 -4.53 -15.99
N LEU A 208 -34.91 -5.76 -16.25
CA LEU A 208 -33.50 -6.14 -15.94
C LEU A 208 -32.49 -5.43 -16.86
N ARG A 209 -32.85 -5.19 -18.13
CA ARG A 209 -32.00 -4.40 -19.03
C ARG A 209 -31.90 -2.95 -18.57
N ILE A 210 -33.05 -2.35 -18.19
CA ILE A 210 -33.09 -0.97 -17.65
C ILE A 210 -32.28 -0.90 -16.37
N PHE A 211 -32.40 -1.89 -15.49
CA PHE A 211 -31.58 -1.98 -14.27
C PHE A 211 -30.09 -2.08 -14.57
N GLY A 212 -29.66 -2.88 -15.59
CA GLY A 212 -28.28 -2.91 -16.03
C GLY A 212 -27.76 -1.56 -16.54
N MET A 213 -28.59 -0.80 -17.29
CA MET A 213 -28.26 0.57 -17.72
C MET A 213 -28.09 1.52 -16.53
N PHE A 214 -29.01 1.50 -15.60
CA PHE A 214 -28.94 2.31 -14.37
C PHE A 214 -27.70 1.98 -13.55
N THR A 215 -27.42 0.68 -13.33
CA THR A 215 -26.24 0.22 -12.61
C THR A 215 -24.94 0.71 -13.25
N LEU A 216 -24.86 0.62 -14.60
CA LEU A 216 -23.70 1.10 -15.35
C LEU A 216 -23.49 2.61 -15.19
N PHE A 217 -24.56 3.37 -15.30
CA PHE A 217 -24.54 4.83 -15.10
C PHE A 217 -24.03 5.22 -13.73
N VAL A 218 -24.58 4.61 -12.66
CA VAL A 218 -24.21 4.89 -11.27
C VAL A 218 -22.76 4.45 -11.00
N ALA A 219 -22.32 3.31 -11.54
CA ALA A 219 -20.94 2.84 -11.43
C ALA A 219 -19.94 3.76 -12.13
N PHE A 220 -20.30 4.29 -13.29
CA PHE A 220 -19.47 5.25 -14.00
C PHE A 220 -19.33 6.57 -13.22
N MET A 221 -20.43 7.10 -12.69
CA MET A 221 -20.43 8.26 -11.79
C MET A 221 -19.53 8.03 -10.58
N ALA A 222 -19.66 6.89 -9.92
CA ALA A 222 -18.83 6.54 -8.76
C ALA A 222 -17.34 6.51 -9.13
N THR A 223 -16.99 5.97 -10.29
CA THR A 223 -15.60 5.92 -10.79
C THR A 223 -15.02 7.32 -10.98
N LEU A 224 -15.80 8.28 -11.49
CA LEU A 224 -15.38 9.67 -11.64
C LEU A 224 -15.09 10.31 -10.27
N PHE A 225 -15.98 10.16 -9.30
CA PHE A 225 -15.81 10.73 -7.97
C PHE A 225 -14.62 10.15 -7.21
N MET A 226 -14.28 8.86 -7.39
CA MET A 226 -13.11 8.25 -6.74
C MET A 226 -11.77 8.75 -7.26
N SER A 227 -11.72 9.39 -8.43
CA SER A 227 -10.51 10.01 -9.00
C SER A 227 -9.29 9.08 -9.07
N THR A 228 -9.49 7.79 -9.38
CA THR A 228 -8.41 6.80 -9.50
C THR A 228 -7.97 6.62 -10.95
N ARG A 229 -6.73 7.02 -11.26
CA ARG A 229 -6.17 7.05 -12.63
C ARG A 229 -6.29 5.72 -13.37
N ALA A 230 -5.94 4.61 -12.70
CA ALA A 230 -6.00 3.28 -13.29
C ALA A 230 -7.41 2.92 -13.76
N PHE A 231 -8.44 3.23 -12.97
CA PHE A 231 -9.81 2.86 -13.31
C PHE A 231 -10.45 3.75 -14.36
N TYR A 232 -9.96 4.96 -14.59
CA TYR A 232 -10.35 5.74 -15.77
C TYR A 232 -9.92 5.04 -17.07
N VAL A 233 -8.64 4.63 -17.12
CA VAL A 233 -8.11 3.89 -18.28
C VAL A 233 -8.80 2.54 -18.43
N GLY A 234 -8.97 1.80 -17.30
CA GLY A 234 -9.67 0.51 -17.29
C GLY A 234 -11.12 0.61 -17.77
N SER A 235 -11.85 1.63 -17.32
CA SER A 235 -13.23 1.88 -17.76
C SER A 235 -13.29 2.19 -19.26
N LEU A 236 -12.35 2.97 -19.77
CA LEU A 236 -12.27 3.25 -21.22
C LEU A 236 -11.99 1.98 -22.01
N VAL A 237 -11.01 1.17 -21.61
CA VAL A 237 -10.69 -0.13 -22.24
C VAL A 237 -11.90 -1.05 -22.22
N MET A 238 -12.61 -1.13 -21.08
CA MET A 238 -13.82 -1.95 -20.93
C MET A 238 -14.93 -1.48 -21.87
N MET A 239 -15.17 -0.18 -21.96
CA MET A 239 -16.22 0.40 -22.82
C MET A 239 -15.91 0.22 -24.30
N VAL A 240 -14.65 0.45 -24.72
CA VAL A 240 -14.21 0.20 -26.10
C VAL A 240 -14.38 -1.27 -26.45
N SER A 241 -13.95 -2.18 -25.59
CA SER A 241 -14.12 -3.63 -25.77
C SER A 241 -15.61 -4.02 -25.89
N TYR A 242 -16.46 -3.42 -25.06
CA TYR A 242 -17.90 -3.64 -25.10
C TYR A 242 -18.55 -3.10 -26.39
N ILE A 243 -18.19 -1.90 -26.84
CA ILE A 243 -18.70 -1.31 -28.09
C ILE A 243 -18.27 -2.16 -29.29
N LEU A 244 -17.02 -2.62 -29.32
CA LEU A 244 -16.54 -3.53 -30.37
C LEU A 244 -17.32 -4.85 -30.39
N PHE A 245 -17.54 -5.45 -29.22
CA PHE A 245 -18.37 -6.66 -29.09
C PHE A 245 -19.78 -6.44 -29.62
N VAL A 246 -20.44 -5.38 -29.18
CA VAL A 246 -21.81 -5.04 -29.60
C VAL A 246 -21.86 -4.72 -31.13
N GLY A 247 -20.87 -3.99 -31.61
CA GLY A 247 -20.74 -3.63 -33.04
C GLY A 247 -20.68 -4.86 -33.92
N ILE A 248 -19.76 -5.78 -33.67
CA ILE A 248 -19.60 -7.02 -34.43
C ILE A 248 -20.86 -7.91 -34.30
N ARG A 249 -21.42 -8.03 -33.07
CA ARG A 249 -22.64 -8.83 -32.83
C ARG A 249 -23.84 -8.35 -33.67
N TYR A 250 -24.09 -7.02 -33.71
CA TYR A 250 -25.22 -6.47 -34.45
C TYR A 250 -24.94 -6.31 -35.93
N TYR A 251 -23.69 -6.09 -36.37
CA TYR A 251 -23.29 -6.14 -37.77
C TYR A 251 -23.66 -7.50 -38.40
N ARG A 252 -23.31 -8.60 -37.75
CA ARG A 252 -23.65 -9.98 -38.19
C ARG A 252 -25.14 -10.26 -38.26
N ARG A 253 -25.97 -9.46 -37.61
CA ARG A 253 -27.42 -9.60 -37.56
C ARG A 253 -28.13 -8.58 -38.46
N ASN A 254 -27.42 -7.86 -39.30
CA ASN A 254 -27.93 -6.74 -40.08
C ASN A 254 -28.80 -5.75 -39.28
N SER A 255 -28.44 -5.53 -37.98
CA SER A 255 -29.24 -4.71 -37.07
C SER A 255 -28.49 -3.45 -36.66
N ILE A 256 -28.07 -2.65 -37.65
CA ILE A 256 -27.31 -1.40 -37.45
C ILE A 256 -28.04 -0.42 -36.50
N LYS A 257 -29.38 -0.34 -36.59
CA LYS A 257 -30.19 0.48 -35.67
C LYS A 257 -29.97 0.12 -34.22
N ARG A 258 -29.92 -1.18 -33.88
CA ARG A 258 -29.66 -1.64 -32.47
C ARG A 258 -28.24 -1.33 -32.03
N PHE A 259 -27.28 -1.48 -32.94
CA PHE A 259 -25.89 -1.08 -32.63
C PHE A 259 -25.81 0.40 -32.28
N ILE A 260 -26.37 1.27 -33.14
CA ILE A 260 -26.38 2.72 -32.89
C ILE A 260 -27.09 3.04 -31.58
N THR A 261 -28.25 2.43 -31.30
CA THR A 261 -28.99 2.66 -30.06
C THR A 261 -28.17 2.30 -28.82
N VAL A 262 -27.56 1.12 -28.79
CA VAL A 262 -26.80 0.66 -27.64
C VAL A 262 -25.54 1.50 -27.43
N THR A 263 -24.82 1.80 -28.53
CA THR A 263 -23.60 2.62 -28.47
C THR A 263 -23.93 4.04 -28.01
N PHE A 264 -24.98 4.64 -28.58
CA PHE A 264 -25.44 5.95 -28.17
C PHE A 264 -25.88 5.98 -26.69
N THR A 265 -26.60 4.97 -26.24
CA THR A 265 -27.04 4.86 -24.83
C THR A 265 -25.84 4.85 -23.88
N VAL A 266 -24.80 4.09 -24.22
CA VAL A 266 -23.58 3.99 -23.41
C VAL A 266 -22.82 5.32 -23.40
N ILE A 267 -22.63 5.92 -24.59
CA ILE A 267 -21.92 7.22 -24.71
C ILE A 267 -22.71 8.32 -24.00
N ALA A 268 -24.05 8.35 -24.18
CA ALA A 268 -24.91 9.32 -23.51
C ALA A 268 -24.86 9.19 -21.98
N ALA A 269 -24.88 7.96 -21.46
CA ALA A 269 -24.72 7.71 -20.02
C ALA A 269 -23.37 8.23 -19.49
N MET A 270 -22.29 8.05 -20.24
CA MET A 270 -20.98 8.59 -19.91
C MET A 270 -20.97 10.12 -19.96
N ALA A 271 -21.50 10.72 -21.02
CA ALA A 271 -21.55 12.18 -21.18
C ALA A 271 -22.40 12.85 -20.09
N ILE A 272 -23.56 12.31 -19.77
CA ILE A 272 -24.41 12.77 -18.67
C ILE A 272 -23.68 12.61 -17.34
N GLY A 273 -23.00 11.50 -17.13
CA GLY A 273 -22.18 11.25 -15.93
C GLY A 273 -21.09 12.30 -15.76
N ILE A 274 -20.32 12.61 -16.81
CA ILE A 274 -19.29 13.66 -16.79
C ILE A 274 -19.91 15.03 -16.53
N GLY A 275 -21.04 15.34 -17.16
CA GLY A 275 -21.76 16.61 -16.97
C GLY A 275 -22.24 16.78 -15.53
N LEU A 276 -22.88 15.77 -14.95
CA LEU A 276 -23.33 15.78 -13.55
C LEU A 276 -22.16 15.86 -12.57
N TYR A 277 -21.09 15.10 -12.81
CA TYR A 277 -19.86 15.17 -12.01
C TYR A 277 -19.29 16.60 -12.02
N SER A 278 -19.13 17.19 -13.20
CA SER A 278 -18.62 18.56 -13.34
C SER A 278 -19.53 19.61 -12.70
N ALA A 279 -20.86 19.48 -12.88
CA ALA A 279 -21.86 20.37 -12.25
C ALA A 279 -21.82 20.24 -10.72
N THR A 280 -21.76 19.01 -10.19
CA THR A 280 -21.68 18.75 -8.75
C THR A 280 -20.42 19.38 -8.15
N LEU A 281 -19.27 19.22 -8.80
CA LEU A 281 -18.02 19.83 -8.31
C LEU A 281 -18.08 21.37 -8.34
N LYS A 282 -18.60 21.96 -9.41
CA LYS A 282 -18.77 23.41 -9.53
C LYS A 282 -19.70 23.98 -8.45
N TYR A 283 -20.79 23.27 -8.15
CA TYR A 283 -21.75 23.69 -7.12
C TYR A 283 -21.16 23.57 -5.71
N LEU A 284 -20.46 22.48 -5.41
CA LEU A 284 -19.95 22.18 -4.07
C LEU A 284 -18.64 22.92 -3.74
N TYR A 285 -17.85 23.35 -4.78
CA TYR A 285 -16.53 23.97 -4.60
C TYR A 285 -16.33 25.20 -5.50
N PRO A 286 -17.15 26.25 -5.35
CA PRO A 286 -17.11 27.39 -6.26
C PRO A 286 -15.79 28.18 -6.24
N LYS A 287 -15.07 28.23 -5.09
CA LYS A 287 -13.80 28.98 -4.94
C LYS A 287 -12.54 28.16 -5.21
N ASN A 288 -12.55 26.87 -4.97
CA ASN A 288 -11.39 25.97 -5.10
C ASN A 288 -11.51 24.97 -6.25
N TYR A 289 -12.53 25.14 -7.08
CA TYR A 289 -12.83 24.20 -8.17
C TYR A 289 -11.68 24.12 -9.17
N GLN A 290 -11.03 25.24 -9.46
CA GLN A 290 -9.90 25.27 -10.39
C GLN A 290 -8.63 24.65 -9.81
N ASP A 291 -8.34 24.79 -8.52
CA ASP A 291 -7.08 24.36 -7.91
C ASP A 291 -7.05 22.89 -7.50
N LEU A 292 -8.18 22.34 -7.05
CA LEU A 292 -8.25 20.95 -6.55
C LEU A 292 -8.65 19.90 -7.60
N TYR A 293 -9.41 20.28 -8.64
CA TYR A 293 -10.05 19.32 -9.54
C TYR A 293 -9.88 19.60 -11.03
N THR A 294 -9.50 20.79 -11.49
CA THR A 294 -9.07 21.04 -12.87
C THR A 294 -7.66 20.54 -13.17
N VAL A 295 -6.81 20.44 -12.15
CA VAL A 295 -5.64 19.52 -12.14
C VAL A 295 -6.12 18.05 -12.31
N GLY A 296 -7.41 17.84 -12.44
CA GLY A 296 -8.03 16.59 -12.22
C GLY A 296 -7.93 15.62 -13.38
N LEU A 297 -8.50 15.81 -14.50
CA LEU A 297 -8.58 14.75 -15.53
C LEU A 297 -7.42 14.82 -16.53
N PHE A 298 -7.14 15.96 -17.12
CA PHE A 298 -6.12 16.09 -18.17
C PHE A 298 -4.69 16.21 -17.63
N GLU A 299 -4.45 16.93 -16.55
CA GLU A 299 -3.10 17.01 -15.95
C GLU A 299 -2.74 15.75 -15.19
N ARG A 300 -3.72 15.04 -14.60
CA ARG A 300 -3.44 13.69 -14.05
C ARG A 300 -3.06 12.68 -15.13
N PHE A 301 -3.52 12.84 -16.37
CA PHE A 301 -3.00 12.07 -17.49
C PHE A 301 -1.56 12.49 -17.84
N LYS A 302 -1.22 13.78 -17.81
CA LYS A 302 0.16 14.26 -18.00
C LYS A 302 1.12 13.80 -16.90
N THR A 303 0.70 13.81 -15.63
CA THR A 303 1.52 13.32 -14.51
C THR A 303 1.66 11.80 -14.43
N ILE A 304 0.90 11.02 -15.21
CA ILE A 304 1.18 9.58 -15.41
C ILE A 304 2.54 9.40 -16.10
N ALA A 305 2.90 10.31 -17.00
CA ALA A 305 4.16 10.27 -17.76
C ALA A 305 5.35 10.92 -17.04
N GLN A 306 5.12 11.72 -16.01
CA GLN A 306 6.15 12.57 -15.38
C GLN A 306 6.53 12.16 -13.94
N GLY A 307 5.85 11.20 -13.31
CA GLY A 307 6.11 10.83 -11.93
C GLY A 307 6.95 9.56 -11.81
N GLU A 308 8.10 9.64 -11.17
CA GLU A 308 8.70 8.49 -10.50
C GLU A 308 7.68 7.94 -9.50
N SER A 309 6.87 7.01 -9.95
CA SER A 309 5.84 6.44 -9.10
C SER A 309 6.54 5.53 -8.09
N LEU A 310 6.15 5.59 -6.83
CA LEU A 310 6.55 4.62 -5.80
C LEU A 310 6.41 3.17 -6.29
N ARG A 311 5.52 2.93 -7.25
CA ARG A 311 5.33 1.65 -7.94
C ARG A 311 6.51 1.27 -8.83
N ALA A 312 7.08 2.21 -9.59
CA ALA A 312 8.24 1.92 -10.44
C ALA A 312 9.44 1.45 -9.61
N ALA A 313 9.67 2.09 -8.46
CA ALA A 313 10.71 1.68 -7.53
C ALA A 313 10.42 0.29 -6.92
N SER A 314 9.16 -0.04 -6.59
CA SER A 314 8.78 -1.38 -6.14
C SER A 314 8.98 -2.44 -7.23
N TRP A 315 8.66 -2.12 -8.48
CA TRP A 315 8.83 -3.04 -9.60
C TRP A 315 10.32 -3.29 -9.89
N ASP A 316 11.16 -2.24 -9.87
CA ASP A 316 12.63 -2.39 -10.01
C ASP A 316 13.19 -3.38 -8.97
N ARG A 317 12.83 -3.20 -7.70
CA ARG A 317 13.26 -4.10 -6.63
C ARG A 317 12.72 -5.52 -6.81
N SER A 318 11.48 -5.66 -7.29
CA SER A 318 10.88 -6.96 -7.59
C SER A 318 11.58 -7.66 -8.75
N PHE A 319 11.99 -6.91 -9.79
CA PHE A 319 12.78 -7.48 -10.89
C PHE A 319 14.16 -7.97 -10.41
N LYS A 320 14.79 -7.29 -9.46
CA LYS A 320 16.03 -7.78 -8.81
C LYS A 320 15.79 -9.11 -8.08
N LEU A 321 14.69 -9.22 -7.31
CA LEU A 321 14.30 -10.48 -6.66
C LEU A 321 14.04 -11.60 -7.66
N ILE A 322 13.36 -11.31 -8.77
CA ILE A 322 13.06 -12.28 -9.83
C ILE A 322 14.37 -12.76 -10.50
N THR A 323 15.31 -11.87 -10.78
CA THR A 323 16.58 -12.25 -11.40
C THR A 323 17.44 -13.11 -10.48
N GLU A 324 17.39 -12.89 -9.18
CA GLU A 324 18.09 -13.73 -8.19
C GLU A 324 17.41 -15.09 -7.97
N ASN A 325 16.07 -15.16 -8.08
CA ASN A 325 15.28 -16.35 -7.77
C ASN A 325 14.25 -16.67 -8.88
N PRO A 326 14.64 -16.92 -10.13
CA PRO A 326 13.72 -16.97 -11.27
C PRO A 326 12.81 -18.20 -11.29
N VAL A 327 13.20 -19.32 -10.66
CA VAL A 327 12.51 -20.62 -10.78
C VAL A 327 11.43 -20.80 -9.70
N LEU A 328 11.78 -20.63 -8.43
CA LEU A 328 10.91 -20.86 -7.28
C LEU A 328 10.58 -19.60 -6.49
N GLY A 329 11.17 -18.47 -6.84
CA GLY A 329 10.98 -17.22 -6.09
C GLY A 329 11.52 -17.29 -4.66
N VAL A 330 11.02 -16.42 -3.79
CA VAL A 330 11.42 -16.30 -2.38
C VAL A 330 10.42 -16.94 -1.41
N GLY A 331 9.43 -17.65 -1.92
CA GLY A 331 8.30 -18.22 -1.18
C GLY A 331 7.06 -17.32 -1.21
N PRO A 332 5.83 -17.90 -1.27
CA PRO A 332 4.61 -17.13 -1.32
C PRO A 332 4.43 -16.30 -0.05
N GLY A 333 4.00 -15.04 -0.18
CA GLY A 333 3.85 -14.09 0.94
C GLY A 333 5.16 -13.49 1.47
N ASN A 334 6.32 -13.86 0.91
CA ASN A 334 7.63 -13.42 1.39
C ASN A 334 8.18 -12.18 0.68
N TRP A 335 7.50 -11.65 -0.31
CA TRP A 335 7.96 -10.44 -0.99
C TRP A 335 8.21 -9.28 -0.01
N LYS A 336 7.29 -9.04 0.95
CA LYS A 336 7.40 -7.98 1.95
C LYS A 336 8.63 -8.10 2.86
N ILE A 337 9.17 -9.31 3.01
CA ILE A 337 10.39 -9.58 3.79
C ILE A 337 11.63 -9.45 2.89
N ALA A 338 11.59 -10.05 1.70
CA ALA A 338 12.72 -10.08 0.79
C ALA A 338 13.10 -8.70 0.23
N VAL A 339 12.10 -7.85 -0.03
CA VAL A 339 12.30 -6.50 -0.58
C VAL A 339 13.09 -5.59 0.36
N LEU A 340 13.10 -5.87 1.67
CA LEU A 340 13.85 -5.10 2.67
C LEU A 340 15.35 -5.09 2.38
N LYS A 341 15.87 -6.14 1.74
CA LYS A 341 17.25 -6.20 1.25
C LYS A 341 17.64 -4.98 0.40
N TYR A 342 16.69 -4.44 -0.37
CA TYR A 342 16.90 -3.29 -1.26
C TYR A 342 16.33 -1.97 -0.73
N GLU A 343 15.42 -2.03 0.23
CA GLU A 343 14.81 -0.82 0.81
C GLU A 343 15.63 -0.24 1.95
N ASN A 344 16.25 -1.07 2.77
CA ASN A 344 16.99 -0.64 3.94
C ASN A 344 18.06 0.43 3.66
N PRO A 345 18.92 0.31 2.63
CA PRO A 345 19.99 1.28 2.40
C PRO A 345 19.51 2.67 2.02
N VAL A 346 18.28 2.78 1.47
CA VAL A 346 17.76 4.04 0.91
C VAL A 346 16.65 4.67 1.76
N LYS A 347 16.12 3.95 2.76
CA LYS A 347 15.05 4.44 3.63
C LYS A 347 15.57 4.79 5.02
N PRO A 348 15.35 6.02 5.47
CA PRO A 348 15.80 6.47 6.80
C PRO A 348 14.96 5.92 7.95
N ASP A 349 13.75 5.40 7.65
CA ASP A 349 12.79 4.91 8.63
C ASP A 349 12.42 3.44 8.38
N TYR A 350 11.49 2.91 9.16
CA TYR A 350 10.95 1.55 9.04
C TYR A 350 9.58 1.51 8.36
N VAL A 351 9.24 2.52 7.56
CA VAL A 351 8.01 2.54 6.76
C VAL A 351 8.26 1.87 5.43
N TYR A 352 7.80 0.63 5.29
CA TYR A 352 8.03 -0.20 4.12
C TYR A 352 6.76 -0.40 3.29
N GLN A 353 6.96 -0.64 2.00
CA GLN A 353 5.90 -1.16 1.14
C GLN A 353 5.75 -2.66 1.41
N TYR A 354 4.52 -3.14 1.55
CA TYR A 354 4.22 -4.56 1.81
C TYR A 354 3.63 -5.28 0.61
N LYS A 355 3.50 -4.58 -0.55
CA LYS A 355 2.97 -5.11 -1.83
C LYS A 355 3.63 -4.44 -3.03
N THR A 356 3.78 -5.20 -4.12
CA THR A 356 4.32 -4.70 -5.41
C THR A 356 3.36 -3.77 -6.15
N HIS A 357 2.06 -3.81 -5.84
CA HIS A 357 0.99 -3.23 -6.62
C HIS A 357 0.93 -3.75 -8.08
N ASN A 358 1.30 -5.02 -8.28
CA ASN A 358 1.17 -5.77 -9.51
C ASN A 358 1.24 -7.27 -9.20
N ASP A 359 0.11 -7.99 -9.25
CA ASP A 359 0.05 -9.41 -8.91
C ASP A 359 0.94 -10.28 -9.81
N PHE A 360 1.12 -9.91 -11.08
CA PHE A 360 1.96 -10.70 -12.01
C PHE A 360 3.44 -10.65 -11.60
N ILE A 361 3.92 -9.48 -11.23
CA ILE A 361 5.30 -9.28 -10.75
C ILE A 361 5.46 -9.91 -9.36
N GLU A 362 4.46 -9.76 -8.48
CA GLU A 362 4.50 -10.33 -7.13
C GLU A 362 4.58 -11.87 -7.19
N ILE A 363 3.70 -12.52 -7.95
CA ILE A 363 3.72 -13.98 -8.15
C ILE A 363 5.06 -14.43 -8.76
N ALA A 364 5.61 -13.68 -9.73
CA ALA A 364 6.90 -14.02 -10.32
C ALA A 364 8.04 -13.96 -9.29
N SER A 365 8.04 -12.95 -8.41
CA SER A 365 9.07 -12.81 -7.37
C SER A 365 8.93 -13.81 -6.23
N GLU A 366 7.71 -14.20 -5.89
CA GLU A 366 7.42 -15.09 -4.77
C GLU A 366 7.48 -16.58 -5.14
N THR A 367 6.99 -16.95 -6.35
CA THR A 367 6.80 -18.35 -6.74
C THR A 367 7.46 -18.70 -8.08
N GLY A 368 8.19 -17.76 -8.66
CA GLY A 368 8.95 -17.93 -9.91
C GLY A 368 8.18 -17.53 -11.16
N ILE A 369 8.95 -17.28 -12.24
CA ILE A 369 8.42 -16.79 -13.51
C ILE A 369 7.36 -17.72 -14.11
N LEU A 370 7.55 -19.05 -13.99
CA LEU A 370 6.61 -20.02 -14.55
C LEU A 370 5.23 -19.92 -13.89
N SER A 371 5.17 -19.66 -12.60
CA SER A 371 3.92 -19.43 -11.87
C SER A 371 3.17 -18.21 -12.41
N SER A 372 3.87 -17.10 -12.64
CA SER A 372 3.30 -15.89 -13.24
C SER A 372 2.78 -16.15 -14.66
N ILE A 373 3.52 -16.91 -15.47
CA ILE A 373 3.06 -17.33 -16.81
C ILE A 373 1.78 -18.16 -16.70
N LEU A 374 1.69 -19.11 -15.77
CA LEU A 374 0.48 -19.93 -15.57
C LEU A 374 -0.70 -19.05 -15.13
N PHE A 375 -0.46 -18.08 -14.27
CA PHE A 375 -1.49 -17.12 -13.88
C PHE A 375 -2.00 -16.30 -15.08
N ILE A 376 -1.10 -15.77 -15.92
CA ILE A 376 -1.44 -15.07 -17.17
C ILE A 376 -2.22 -16.00 -18.13
N MET A 377 -1.86 -17.27 -18.20
CA MET A 377 -2.55 -18.23 -19.10
C MET A 377 -4.02 -18.45 -18.73
N ILE A 378 -4.43 -18.24 -17.47
CA ILE A 378 -5.86 -18.27 -17.08
C ILE A 378 -6.63 -17.22 -17.88
N PHE A 379 -6.14 -15.99 -17.96
CA PHE A 379 -6.77 -14.88 -18.70
C PHE A 379 -6.73 -15.12 -20.21
N VAL A 380 -5.58 -15.56 -20.72
CA VAL A 380 -5.38 -15.84 -22.15
C VAL A 380 -6.33 -16.95 -22.63
N PHE A 381 -6.46 -18.05 -21.90
CA PHE A 381 -7.35 -19.13 -22.29
C PHE A 381 -8.83 -18.71 -22.23
N ALA A 382 -9.24 -17.93 -21.25
CA ALA A 382 -10.60 -17.42 -21.19
C ALA A 382 -10.89 -16.47 -22.36
N GLY A 383 -9.99 -15.56 -22.68
CA GLY A 383 -10.06 -14.67 -23.83
C GLY A 383 -10.10 -15.44 -25.15
N LEU A 384 -9.21 -16.42 -25.33
CA LEU A 384 -9.19 -17.26 -26.54
C LEU A 384 -10.48 -18.09 -26.71
N ASN A 385 -11.04 -18.63 -25.64
CA ASN A 385 -12.31 -19.35 -25.68
C ASN A 385 -13.44 -18.43 -26.14
N PHE A 386 -13.49 -17.19 -25.60
CA PHE A 386 -14.46 -16.19 -26.04
C PHE A 386 -14.26 -15.81 -27.51
N LEU A 387 -13.03 -15.46 -27.93
CA LEU A 387 -12.73 -15.06 -29.31
C LEU A 387 -13.03 -16.18 -30.33
N LYS A 388 -12.65 -17.42 -29.99
CA LYS A 388 -12.97 -18.58 -30.86
C LYS A 388 -14.48 -18.75 -31.06
N ALA A 389 -15.27 -18.68 -30.00
CA ALA A 389 -16.71 -18.74 -30.06
C ALA A 389 -17.29 -17.53 -30.78
N PHE A 390 -16.72 -16.35 -30.52
CA PHE A 390 -17.19 -15.09 -31.10
C PHE A 390 -16.98 -15.01 -32.61
N PHE A 391 -15.83 -15.46 -33.11
CA PHE A 391 -15.52 -15.43 -34.57
C PHE A 391 -16.04 -16.63 -35.35
N LYS A 392 -16.61 -17.64 -34.70
CA LYS A 392 -17.22 -18.75 -35.37
C LYS A 392 -18.44 -18.30 -36.20
N LYS A 393 -18.57 -18.79 -37.48
CA LYS A 393 -19.68 -18.41 -38.39
C LYS A 393 -21.06 -18.74 -37.79
N ASP A 394 -21.19 -19.89 -37.11
CA ASP A 394 -22.44 -20.37 -36.53
C ASP A 394 -22.55 -20.07 -35.04
N ALA A 395 -21.97 -18.96 -34.61
CA ALA A 395 -21.98 -18.55 -33.20
C ALA A 395 -23.42 -18.27 -32.70
N THR A 396 -23.84 -18.99 -31.68
CA THR A 396 -25.16 -18.81 -31.09
C THR A 396 -25.20 -17.68 -30.07
N GLU A 397 -26.37 -17.09 -29.84
CA GLU A 397 -26.58 -16.09 -28.80
C GLU A 397 -26.28 -16.62 -27.42
N GLU A 398 -26.55 -17.89 -27.18
CA GLU A 398 -26.25 -18.59 -25.95
C GLU A 398 -24.74 -18.66 -25.70
N SER A 399 -23.94 -18.95 -26.75
CA SER A 399 -22.48 -18.94 -26.65
C SER A 399 -21.95 -17.57 -26.22
N TYR A 400 -22.49 -16.50 -26.79
CA TYR A 400 -22.11 -15.14 -26.36
C TYR A 400 -22.50 -14.86 -24.92
N ARG A 401 -23.73 -15.25 -24.52
CA ARG A 401 -24.26 -15.04 -23.18
C ARG A 401 -23.40 -15.71 -22.10
N LEU A 402 -22.98 -16.96 -22.35
CA LEU A 402 -22.25 -17.75 -21.38
C LEU A 402 -20.76 -17.37 -21.30
N LEU A 403 -20.14 -16.98 -22.41
CA LEU A 403 -18.69 -16.68 -22.45
C LEU A 403 -18.35 -15.20 -22.24
N PHE A 404 -19.32 -14.29 -22.40
CA PHE A 404 -19.10 -12.86 -22.21
C PHE A 404 -18.63 -12.54 -20.79
N LEU A 405 -19.38 -13.00 -19.78
CA LEU A 405 -19.12 -12.63 -18.40
C LEU A 405 -17.74 -13.10 -17.91
N PRO A 406 -17.30 -14.35 -18.13
CA PRO A 406 -15.94 -14.76 -17.76
C PRO A 406 -14.86 -13.99 -18.52
N ALA A 407 -15.05 -13.69 -19.82
CA ALA A 407 -14.04 -12.97 -20.60
C ALA A 407 -13.89 -11.52 -20.17
N PHE A 408 -14.99 -10.78 -20.05
CA PHE A 408 -14.98 -9.38 -19.65
C PHE A 408 -14.66 -9.23 -18.14
N GLY A 409 -15.10 -10.18 -17.30
CA GLY A 409 -14.78 -10.18 -15.89
C GLY A 409 -13.30 -10.42 -15.62
N LEU A 410 -12.69 -11.37 -16.32
CA LEU A 410 -11.24 -11.60 -16.22
C LEU A 410 -10.45 -10.47 -16.86
N LEU A 411 -10.94 -9.81 -17.92
CA LEU A 411 -10.32 -8.59 -18.44
C LEU A 411 -10.28 -7.49 -17.38
N ALA A 412 -11.40 -7.25 -16.67
CA ALA A 412 -11.45 -6.27 -15.58
C ALA A 412 -10.53 -6.63 -14.42
N TYR A 413 -10.57 -7.89 -13.98
CA TYR A 413 -9.69 -8.37 -12.91
C TYR A 413 -8.20 -8.29 -13.32
N GLY A 414 -7.84 -8.71 -14.53
CA GLY A 414 -6.46 -8.65 -15.01
C GLY A 414 -5.93 -7.22 -15.11
N PHE A 415 -6.80 -6.27 -15.46
CA PHE A 415 -6.45 -4.86 -15.43
C PHE A 415 -6.19 -4.36 -14.00
N ASP A 416 -7.04 -4.75 -13.04
CA ASP A 416 -6.82 -4.43 -11.62
C ASP A 416 -5.54 -5.09 -11.09
N ALA A 417 -5.29 -6.35 -11.41
CA ALA A 417 -4.10 -7.10 -11.03
C ALA A 417 -2.79 -6.49 -11.56
N PHE A 418 -2.84 -5.76 -12.67
CA PHE A 418 -1.68 -5.07 -13.23
C PHE A 418 -1.32 -3.80 -12.46
N PHE A 419 -2.29 -3.12 -11.86
CA PHE A 419 -2.08 -1.85 -11.14
C PHE A 419 -2.24 -1.93 -9.63
N ASN A 420 -2.73 -3.05 -9.10
CA ASN A 420 -3.02 -3.27 -7.69
C ASN A 420 -2.64 -4.71 -7.27
N PHE A 421 -3.28 -5.22 -6.20
CA PHE A 421 -3.05 -6.56 -5.64
C PHE A 421 -4.38 -7.24 -5.24
N PRO A 422 -5.29 -7.46 -6.22
CA PRO A 422 -6.59 -8.08 -5.95
C PRO A 422 -6.51 -9.53 -5.45
N ALA A 423 -5.43 -10.25 -5.71
CA ALA A 423 -5.24 -11.61 -5.22
C ALA A 423 -5.22 -11.70 -3.68
N ASP A 424 -4.82 -10.64 -3.01
CA ASP A 424 -4.79 -10.55 -1.54
C ASP A 424 -6.09 -10.00 -0.92
N ARG A 425 -7.11 -9.71 -1.76
CA ARG A 425 -8.39 -9.11 -1.38
C ARG A 425 -9.53 -10.12 -1.56
N PRO A 426 -10.09 -10.68 -0.48
CA PRO A 426 -11.12 -11.73 -0.59
C PRO A 426 -12.39 -11.25 -1.30
N GLU A 427 -12.74 -9.96 -1.21
CA GLU A 427 -13.88 -9.38 -1.91
C GLU A 427 -13.73 -9.42 -3.44
N ILE A 428 -12.51 -9.22 -3.93
CA ILE A 428 -12.20 -9.26 -5.36
C ILE A 428 -11.81 -10.68 -5.76
N GLY A 429 -11.17 -11.43 -4.87
CA GLY A 429 -10.85 -12.84 -5.04
C GLY A 429 -12.09 -13.73 -5.23
N SER A 430 -13.20 -13.44 -4.52
CA SER A 430 -14.48 -14.14 -4.74
C SER A 430 -15.06 -13.86 -6.14
N LEU A 431 -14.93 -12.65 -6.66
CA LEU A 431 -15.33 -12.32 -8.04
C LEU A 431 -14.43 -13.04 -9.06
N PHE A 432 -13.12 -13.09 -8.82
CA PHE A 432 -12.21 -13.88 -9.64
C PHE A 432 -12.61 -15.35 -9.67
N ALA A 433 -12.94 -15.93 -8.50
CA ALA A 433 -13.44 -17.30 -8.41
C ALA A 433 -14.72 -17.50 -9.24
N MET A 434 -15.65 -16.54 -9.22
CA MET A 434 -16.86 -16.60 -10.04
C MET A 434 -16.55 -16.54 -11.54
N TYR A 435 -15.62 -15.67 -11.97
CA TYR A 435 -15.22 -15.58 -13.38
C TYR A 435 -14.47 -16.80 -13.87
N VAL A 436 -13.52 -17.33 -13.09
CA VAL A 436 -12.80 -18.55 -13.43
C VAL A 436 -13.75 -19.76 -13.42
N GLY A 437 -14.61 -19.86 -12.40
CA GLY A 437 -15.62 -20.90 -12.32
C GLY A 437 -16.56 -20.90 -13.54
N ALA A 438 -17.02 -19.73 -13.97
CA ALA A 438 -17.82 -19.58 -15.18
C ALA A 438 -17.02 -19.90 -16.46
N ALA A 439 -15.76 -19.45 -16.55
CA ALA A 439 -14.89 -19.75 -17.68
C ALA A 439 -14.69 -21.28 -17.86
N VAL A 440 -14.52 -22.00 -16.77
CA VAL A 440 -14.40 -23.47 -16.77
C VAL A 440 -15.74 -24.15 -17.10
N ALA A 441 -16.83 -23.71 -16.46
CA ALA A 441 -18.15 -24.30 -16.64
C ALA A 441 -18.64 -24.27 -18.10
N PHE A 442 -18.34 -23.18 -18.82
CA PHE A 442 -18.86 -22.91 -20.15
C PHE A 442 -17.85 -23.05 -21.29
N SER A 443 -16.61 -23.41 -21.02
CA SER A 443 -15.54 -23.56 -22.04
C SER A 443 -15.82 -24.65 -23.08
N THR A 444 -16.59 -25.69 -22.71
CA THR A 444 -17.03 -26.76 -23.60
C THR A 444 -18.53 -26.66 -23.80
N ILE A 445 -18.96 -25.74 -24.64
CA ILE A 445 -20.34 -25.70 -25.09
C ILE A 445 -20.51 -26.90 -26.02
N ARG A 446 -21.16 -27.99 -25.54
CA ARG A 446 -21.57 -29.08 -26.40
C ARG A 446 -22.46 -28.49 -27.47
N GLN A 447 -22.10 -28.65 -28.77
CA GLN A 447 -23.08 -28.49 -29.83
C GLN A 447 -24.25 -29.43 -29.53
N PRO A 448 -25.51 -29.02 -29.69
CA PRO A 448 -26.60 -29.96 -29.77
C PRO A 448 -26.16 -31.04 -30.75
N ALA A 449 -26.23 -32.31 -30.36
CA ALA A 449 -26.04 -33.40 -31.32
C ALA A 449 -26.94 -33.06 -32.51
N ALA A 450 -26.34 -32.87 -33.70
CA ALA A 450 -27.08 -32.69 -34.91
C ALA A 450 -28.04 -33.88 -34.93
N GLY A 451 -29.35 -33.55 -34.90
CA GLY A 451 -30.37 -34.57 -34.87
C GLY A 451 -30.09 -35.57 -35.99
N SER A 452 -30.12 -36.80 -35.65
CA SER A 452 -30.07 -37.90 -36.62
C SER A 452 -31.12 -37.70 -37.71
N ALA A 453 -30.70 -37.02 -38.80
CA ALA A 453 -31.45 -37.07 -40.05
C ALA A 453 -31.29 -38.48 -40.59
N PRO A 454 -32.35 -39.11 -41.10
CA PRO A 454 -32.23 -40.45 -41.67
C PRO A 454 -31.30 -40.37 -42.88
N SER A 455 -30.29 -41.25 -42.87
CA SER A 455 -29.36 -41.46 -43.96
C SER A 455 -30.15 -42.07 -45.13
N ASN A 456 -30.42 -41.35 -46.17
CA ASN A 456 -30.61 -41.84 -47.53
C ASN A 456 -30.77 -40.64 -48.49
N VAL A 457 -29.67 -39.97 -48.86
CA VAL A 457 -29.54 -39.20 -50.10
C VAL A 457 -28.06 -39.18 -50.49
N PRO A 458 -27.65 -39.61 -51.70
CA PRO A 458 -26.29 -39.55 -52.14
C PRO A 458 -25.86 -38.06 -52.42
N PRO A 459 -24.57 -37.74 -52.20
CA PRO A 459 -24.11 -36.34 -52.35
C PRO A 459 -24.02 -35.94 -53.84
N PRO A 460 -24.43 -34.72 -54.22
CA PRO A 460 -24.08 -34.17 -55.52
C PRO A 460 -22.63 -33.69 -55.50
N GLU A 461 -21.86 -34.06 -56.49
CA GLU A 461 -20.58 -33.47 -56.86
C GLU A 461 -20.78 -32.00 -57.21
N SER A 462 -20.11 -31.12 -56.51
CA SER A 462 -20.00 -29.73 -56.92
C SER A 462 -18.57 -29.22 -56.70
N PHE A 463 -17.93 -28.90 -57.81
CA PHE A 463 -16.76 -28.07 -57.89
C PHE A 463 -16.97 -26.74 -57.19
N VAL A 464 -16.05 -26.38 -56.26
CA VAL A 464 -15.97 -25.04 -55.70
C VAL A 464 -14.53 -24.57 -55.79
N PRO A 465 -14.24 -23.41 -56.44
CA PRO A 465 -12.90 -22.83 -56.46
C PRO A 465 -12.51 -22.26 -55.08
N ARG A 466 -11.29 -22.50 -54.68
CA ARG A 466 -10.72 -21.91 -53.44
C ARG A 466 -10.51 -20.40 -53.63
N PRO A 467 -11.02 -19.53 -52.78
CA PRO A 467 -10.54 -18.15 -52.67
C PRO A 467 -9.26 -18.13 -51.78
N ALA A 468 -8.19 -17.63 -52.32
CA ALA A 468 -7.00 -17.27 -51.62
C ALA A 468 -7.28 -16.05 -50.74
N SER A 469 -7.36 -16.22 -49.43
CA SER A 469 -7.30 -15.11 -48.50
C SER A 469 -5.97 -15.22 -47.70
N ARG A 470 -5.06 -14.35 -48.01
CA ARG A 470 -3.85 -14.11 -47.21
C ARG A 470 -4.27 -13.43 -45.91
N VAL A 471 -4.37 -14.20 -44.81
CA VAL A 471 -4.32 -13.67 -43.47
C VAL A 471 -2.83 -13.55 -43.12
N PRO A 472 -2.37 -12.38 -42.62
CA PRO A 472 -0.97 -12.22 -42.26
C PRO A 472 -0.56 -13.24 -41.18
N ASN A 473 0.52 -13.99 -41.46
CA ASN A 473 1.13 -14.99 -40.55
C ASN A 473 1.85 -14.35 -39.36
N PHE A 474 1.13 -13.60 -38.51
CA PHE A 474 1.69 -13.10 -37.27
C PHE A 474 1.64 -14.15 -36.12
N LEU A 475 0.71 -15.12 -36.23
CA LEU A 475 0.53 -16.19 -35.23
C LEU A 475 1.44 -17.42 -35.42
N SER A 476 2.21 -17.49 -36.49
CA SER A 476 3.06 -18.66 -36.80
C SER A 476 4.46 -18.62 -36.13
N ARG A 477 4.79 -17.53 -35.43
CA ARG A 477 6.09 -17.36 -34.75
C ARG A 477 6.00 -17.39 -33.21
N VAL A 478 4.91 -17.93 -32.64
CA VAL A 478 4.90 -18.24 -31.20
C VAL A 478 5.87 -19.40 -30.99
N PRO A 479 6.90 -19.26 -30.12
CA PRO A 479 7.98 -20.23 -30.02
C PRO A 479 7.47 -21.66 -29.76
N ASN A 480 8.16 -22.66 -30.33
CA ASN A 480 7.93 -24.09 -30.15
C ASN A 480 7.80 -24.55 -28.69
N PHE A 481 8.20 -23.74 -27.74
CA PHE A 481 8.02 -23.96 -26.31
C PHE A 481 6.53 -23.98 -25.91
N LEU A 482 5.73 -22.99 -26.36
CA LEU A 482 4.29 -22.93 -26.02
C LEU A 482 3.52 -24.10 -26.64
N SER A 483 3.88 -24.48 -27.87
CA SER A 483 3.32 -25.69 -28.51
C SER A 483 3.72 -26.97 -27.79
N ARG A 484 4.94 -27.06 -27.27
CA ARG A 484 5.39 -28.22 -26.45
C ARG A 484 4.66 -28.28 -25.11
N VAL A 485 4.49 -27.15 -24.41
CA VAL A 485 3.69 -27.06 -23.18
C VAL A 485 2.23 -27.43 -23.44
N LEU A 486 1.64 -26.92 -24.52
CA LEU A 486 0.27 -27.24 -24.91
C LEU A 486 0.11 -28.74 -25.28
N ASN A 487 1.11 -29.33 -25.95
CA ASN A 487 1.13 -30.77 -26.28
C ASN A 487 1.39 -31.62 -25.03
N PHE A 488 2.22 -31.17 -24.08
CA PHE A 488 2.38 -31.84 -22.81
C PHE A 488 1.07 -31.83 -22.01
N LEU A 489 0.40 -30.69 -21.91
CA LEU A 489 -0.90 -30.54 -21.23
C LEU A 489 -2.03 -31.39 -21.89
N SER A 490 -1.92 -31.67 -23.20
CA SER A 490 -2.85 -32.54 -23.90
C SER A 490 -2.60 -34.04 -23.67
N ARG A 491 -1.40 -34.42 -23.24
CA ARG A 491 -0.97 -35.82 -22.97
C ARG A 491 -1.11 -36.21 -21.51
N VAL A 492 -1.60 -35.36 -20.61
CA VAL A 492 -1.86 -35.74 -19.21
C VAL A 492 -2.84 -36.89 -19.18
N PRO A 493 -2.53 -38.03 -18.54
CA PRO A 493 -3.39 -39.20 -18.49
C PRO A 493 -4.78 -38.83 -17.97
N ARG A 494 -5.84 -39.38 -18.61
CA ARG A 494 -7.19 -39.11 -18.13
C ARG A 494 -7.31 -39.68 -16.70
N PRO A 495 -7.67 -38.90 -15.68
CA PRO A 495 -7.83 -39.40 -14.33
C PRO A 495 -8.92 -40.51 -14.35
N ALA A 496 -8.68 -41.51 -13.54
CA ALA A 496 -9.62 -42.62 -13.38
C ALA A 496 -11.03 -42.11 -13.05
N SER A 497 -12.05 -42.77 -13.55
CA SER A 497 -13.47 -42.33 -13.50
C SER A 497 -14.12 -42.40 -12.11
N ARG A 498 -13.36 -42.58 -11.04
CA ARG A 498 -13.83 -42.57 -9.63
C ARG A 498 -12.96 -41.61 -8.84
N ILE A 499 -13.59 -40.72 -8.08
CA ILE A 499 -12.88 -39.95 -7.04
C ILE A 499 -12.40 -40.98 -6.03
N SER A 500 -11.10 -41.09 -5.85
CA SER A 500 -10.56 -41.96 -4.83
C SER A 500 -10.91 -41.40 -3.45
N VAL A 501 -11.38 -42.22 -2.54
CA VAL A 501 -11.65 -41.82 -1.15
C VAL A 501 -10.44 -41.12 -0.53
N PRO A 502 -9.17 -41.57 -0.76
CA PRO A 502 -8.00 -40.83 -0.29
C PRO A 502 -7.88 -39.41 -0.79
N LEU A 503 -8.18 -39.13 -2.06
CA LEU A 503 -8.11 -37.73 -2.58
C LEU A 503 -9.19 -36.84 -1.98
N THR A 504 -10.39 -37.40 -1.72
CA THR A 504 -11.45 -36.65 -1.03
C THR A 504 -11.05 -36.32 0.41
N ILE A 505 -10.47 -37.28 1.13
CA ILE A 505 -9.96 -37.07 2.49
C ILE A 505 -8.83 -36.04 2.50
N LEU A 506 -7.87 -36.17 1.58
CA LEU A 506 -6.77 -35.21 1.46
C LEU A 506 -7.28 -33.79 1.19
N TYR A 507 -8.23 -33.63 0.26
CA TYR A 507 -8.82 -32.33 -0.04
C TYR A 507 -9.55 -31.74 1.17
N LEU A 508 -10.33 -32.56 1.90
CA LEU A 508 -11.01 -32.13 3.12
C LEU A 508 -10.00 -31.75 4.21
N ALA A 509 -8.93 -32.52 4.37
CA ALA A 509 -7.87 -32.22 5.34
C ALA A 509 -7.19 -30.88 5.05
N ILE A 510 -6.86 -30.58 3.78
CA ILE A 510 -6.28 -29.29 3.39
C ILE A 510 -7.28 -28.15 3.67
N LEU A 511 -8.56 -28.33 3.37
CA LEU A 511 -9.59 -27.33 3.59
C LEU A 511 -9.76 -27.03 5.09
N LEU A 512 -9.78 -28.05 5.94
CA LEU A 512 -9.83 -27.89 7.40
C LEU A 512 -8.55 -27.23 7.94
N ALA A 513 -7.38 -27.57 7.39
CA ALA A 513 -6.13 -26.92 7.72
C ALA A 513 -6.16 -25.41 7.38
N CYS A 514 -6.66 -25.04 6.21
CA CYS A 514 -6.83 -23.63 5.84
C CYS A 514 -7.74 -22.87 6.82
N ILE A 515 -8.85 -23.48 7.25
CA ILE A 515 -9.75 -22.89 8.25
C ILE A 515 -9.03 -22.69 9.57
N ALA A 516 -8.29 -23.69 10.05
CA ALA A 516 -7.50 -23.60 11.29
C ALA A 516 -6.45 -22.47 11.19
N ILE A 517 -5.75 -22.36 10.06
CA ILE A 517 -4.78 -21.31 9.78
C ILE A 517 -5.45 -19.93 9.84
N PHE A 518 -6.63 -19.75 9.24
CA PHE A 518 -7.36 -18.48 9.29
C PHE A 518 -7.88 -18.15 10.70
N ILE A 519 -8.26 -19.13 11.52
CA ILE A 519 -8.64 -18.91 12.93
C ILE A 519 -7.44 -18.39 13.73
N VAL A 520 -6.28 -19.01 13.55
CA VAL A 520 -5.03 -18.56 14.19
C VAL A 520 -4.65 -17.15 13.73
N ASN A 521 -4.69 -16.90 12.42
CA ASN A 521 -4.44 -15.57 11.87
C ASN A 521 -5.44 -14.51 12.37
N PHE A 522 -6.72 -14.87 12.51
CA PHE A 522 -7.74 -13.97 13.04
C PHE A 522 -7.43 -13.51 14.48
N ASN A 523 -6.99 -14.43 15.34
CA ASN A 523 -6.58 -14.10 16.70
C ASN A 523 -5.32 -13.22 16.73
N SER A 524 -4.35 -13.52 15.86
CA SER A 524 -3.16 -12.69 15.68
C SER A 524 -3.53 -11.26 15.25
N LEU A 525 -4.43 -11.11 14.28
CA LEU A 525 -4.84 -9.77 13.78
C LEU A 525 -5.56 -8.93 14.84
N LYS A 526 -6.26 -9.54 15.79
CA LYS A 526 -6.82 -8.83 16.96
C LYS A 526 -5.73 -8.23 17.84
N LEU A 527 -4.73 -9.04 18.19
CA LEU A 527 -3.60 -8.59 19.00
C LEU A 527 -2.75 -7.54 18.28
N GLN A 528 -2.49 -7.71 16.97
CA GLN A 528 -1.80 -6.69 16.17
C GLN A 528 -2.54 -5.34 16.19
N ARG A 529 -3.87 -5.36 16.16
CA ARG A 529 -4.67 -4.14 16.27
C ARG A 529 -4.50 -3.46 17.62
N LEU A 530 -4.61 -4.19 18.72
CA LEU A 530 -4.40 -3.65 20.08
C LEU A 530 -3.02 -3.03 20.23
N ALA A 531 -1.98 -3.74 19.76
CA ALA A 531 -0.61 -3.21 19.77
C ALA A 531 -0.47 -1.92 18.95
N LYS A 532 -1.14 -1.83 17.80
CA LYS A 532 -1.13 -0.62 16.96
C LYS A 532 -1.87 0.54 17.62
N GLU A 533 -3.01 0.29 18.25
CA GLU A 533 -3.76 1.31 18.99
C GLU A 533 -2.97 1.85 20.17
N ASP A 534 -2.29 0.99 20.92
CA ASP A 534 -1.40 1.38 22.00
C ASP A 534 -0.24 2.28 21.51
N LEU A 535 0.38 1.90 20.39
CA LEU A 535 1.44 2.72 19.75
C LEU A 535 0.92 4.08 19.29
N MET A 536 -0.30 4.14 18.71
CA MET A 536 -0.91 5.39 18.24
C MET A 536 -1.31 6.32 19.38
N ARG A 537 -1.60 5.77 20.57
CA ARG A 537 -1.89 6.54 21.79
C ARG A 537 -0.62 6.92 22.56
N GLU A 538 0.56 6.52 22.07
CA GLU A 538 1.86 6.69 22.73
C GLU A 538 1.87 6.12 24.18
N LYS A 539 0.96 5.17 24.44
CA LYS A 539 0.78 4.54 25.75
C LYS A 539 0.53 3.05 25.58
N LEU A 540 1.52 2.23 25.90
CA LEU A 540 1.37 0.78 25.94
C LEU A 540 0.51 0.39 27.16
N ALA A 541 -0.80 0.28 26.99
CA ALA A 541 -1.75 0.05 28.08
C ALA A 541 -1.94 -1.43 28.40
N GLU A 542 -1.88 -2.29 27.37
CA GLU A 542 -2.18 -3.71 27.51
C GLU A 542 -1.11 -4.47 28.30
N PRO A 543 -1.47 -5.53 29.07
CA PRO A 543 -0.50 -6.35 29.80
C PRO A 543 0.50 -7.05 28.86
N ALA A 544 1.78 -7.10 29.24
CA ALA A 544 2.82 -7.78 28.46
C ALA A 544 2.49 -9.25 28.21
N ASP A 545 1.99 -9.97 29.21
CA ASP A 545 1.66 -11.40 29.11
C ASP A 545 0.62 -11.70 28.04
N MET A 546 -0.28 -10.77 27.75
CA MET A 546 -1.25 -10.90 26.66
C MET A 546 -0.56 -11.06 25.30
N PHE A 547 0.54 -10.34 25.07
CA PHE A 547 1.31 -10.43 23.84
C PHE A 547 2.37 -11.52 23.87
N ILE A 548 2.94 -11.85 25.04
CA ILE A 548 4.01 -12.84 25.16
C ILE A 548 3.43 -14.25 25.10
N GLN A 549 2.45 -14.55 25.96
CA GLN A 549 1.85 -15.87 26.11
C GLN A 549 0.61 -16.07 25.23
N GLY A 550 -0.21 -15.01 25.10
CA GLY A 550 -1.46 -15.04 24.34
C GLY A 550 -1.30 -14.93 22.82
N TYR A 551 -0.13 -14.52 22.33
CA TYR A 551 0.08 -14.39 20.89
C TYR A 551 0.29 -15.78 20.25
N PRO A 552 -0.43 -16.13 19.16
CA PRO A 552 -0.29 -17.41 18.51
C PRO A 552 1.11 -17.57 17.88
N LEU A 553 1.50 -18.84 17.61
CA LEU A 553 2.81 -19.16 17.01
C LEU A 553 3.02 -18.51 15.64
N PHE A 554 1.95 -18.23 14.89
CA PHE A 554 2.02 -17.57 13.60
C PHE A 554 0.77 -16.69 13.36
N PRO A 555 0.84 -15.72 12.42
CA PRO A 555 2.04 -15.27 11.73
C PRO A 555 3.04 -14.62 12.70
N ASN A 556 4.31 -14.79 12.42
CA ASN A 556 5.41 -14.18 13.21
C ASN A 556 5.91 -12.86 12.64
N VAL A 557 5.31 -12.42 11.52
CA VAL A 557 5.50 -11.10 10.91
C VAL A 557 4.13 -10.44 10.77
N SER A 558 4.05 -9.15 11.08
CA SER A 558 2.80 -8.39 10.99
C SER A 558 2.39 -8.09 9.54
N MET A 559 1.20 -7.55 9.37
CA MET A 559 0.74 -7.07 8.07
C MET A 559 1.63 -5.95 7.50
N GLU A 560 2.24 -5.12 8.36
CA GLU A 560 3.15 -4.03 7.98
C GLU A 560 4.62 -4.50 7.91
N ALA A 561 4.86 -5.80 7.76
CA ALA A 561 6.19 -6.41 7.68
C ALA A 561 7.07 -6.24 8.94
N GLU A 562 6.48 -5.92 10.10
CA GLU A 562 7.21 -5.88 11.36
C GLU A 562 7.28 -7.28 11.98
N PRO A 563 8.45 -7.78 12.40
CA PRO A 563 8.55 -8.99 13.22
C PRO A 563 7.72 -8.86 14.50
N ILE A 564 6.91 -9.84 14.82
CA ILE A 564 6.02 -9.80 16.00
C ILE A 564 6.81 -9.72 17.29
N VAL A 565 8.01 -10.28 17.32
CA VAL A 565 8.93 -10.18 18.46
C VAL A 565 9.22 -8.72 18.83
N VAL A 566 9.30 -7.82 17.84
CA VAL A 566 9.53 -6.39 18.10
C VAL A 566 8.34 -5.77 18.85
N SER A 567 7.12 -6.11 18.45
CA SER A 567 5.92 -5.66 19.16
C SER A 567 5.92 -6.19 20.62
N LYS A 568 6.24 -7.48 20.84
CA LYS A 568 6.37 -8.07 22.18
C LYS A 568 7.44 -7.35 23.02
N THR A 569 8.58 -7.08 22.41
CA THR A 569 9.72 -6.41 23.07
C THR A 569 9.34 -5.02 23.59
N ARG A 570 8.53 -4.25 22.87
CA ARG A 570 8.10 -2.92 23.36
C ARG A 570 7.40 -2.99 24.71
N TYR A 571 6.56 -4.00 24.96
CA TYR A 571 5.90 -4.20 26.25
C TYR A 571 6.88 -4.64 27.33
N LEU A 572 7.83 -5.52 27.00
CA LEU A 572 8.88 -5.92 27.94
C LEU A 572 9.79 -4.74 28.32
N PHE A 573 10.12 -3.85 27.37
CA PHE A 573 10.90 -2.65 27.63
C PHE A 573 10.15 -1.66 28.53
N ARG A 574 8.83 -1.50 28.36
CA ARG A 574 8.00 -0.72 29.29
C ARG A 574 8.12 -1.25 30.71
N ASP A 575 8.10 -2.59 30.85
CA ASP A 575 8.15 -3.28 32.15
C ASP A 575 9.59 -3.50 32.63
N LYS A 576 10.59 -2.95 31.91
CA LYS A 576 12.05 -3.06 32.21
C LYS A 576 12.59 -4.49 32.25
N LYS A 577 11.94 -5.43 31.59
CA LYS A 577 12.33 -6.85 31.48
C LYS A 577 13.30 -7.04 30.30
N TYR A 578 14.49 -6.46 30.38
CA TYR A 578 15.43 -6.40 29.26
C TYR A 578 16.06 -7.74 28.92
N GLU A 579 16.35 -8.61 29.92
CA GLU A 579 16.89 -9.96 29.72
C GLU A 579 15.89 -10.85 28.96
N GLU A 580 14.62 -10.81 29.36
CA GLU A 580 13.55 -11.57 28.73
C GLU A 580 13.33 -11.09 27.29
N ALA A 581 13.34 -9.77 27.05
CA ALA A 581 13.28 -9.17 25.73
C ALA A 581 14.46 -9.61 24.85
N LEU A 582 15.68 -9.59 25.41
CA LEU A 582 16.88 -10.00 24.69
C LEU A 582 16.84 -11.47 24.29
N ALA A 583 16.38 -12.37 25.18
CA ALA A 583 16.23 -13.78 24.88
C ALA A 583 15.24 -14.03 23.72
N LEU A 584 14.10 -13.34 23.72
CA LEU A 584 13.12 -13.45 22.63
C LEU A 584 13.65 -12.92 21.30
N LEU A 585 14.35 -11.78 21.31
CA LEU A 585 14.91 -11.16 20.10
C LEU A 585 16.01 -12.01 19.47
N LEU A 586 16.89 -12.61 20.29
CA LEU A 586 17.99 -13.45 19.81
C LEU A 586 17.50 -14.78 19.23
N ALA A 587 16.31 -15.26 19.64
CA ALA A 587 15.68 -16.45 19.11
C ALA A 587 14.87 -16.21 17.84
N ASP A 588 14.63 -14.95 17.46
CA ASP A 588 13.81 -14.62 16.28
C ASP A 588 14.62 -14.66 14.98
N HIS A 589 14.07 -15.34 13.99
CA HIS A 589 14.61 -15.41 12.63
C HIS A 589 13.51 -15.16 11.58
N SER A 590 12.44 -14.48 11.98
CA SER A 590 11.25 -14.30 11.15
C SER A 590 11.49 -13.42 9.92
N SER A 591 12.43 -12.48 9.99
CA SER A 591 12.72 -11.52 8.90
C SER A 591 14.21 -11.17 8.88
N PRO A 592 15.05 -11.91 8.11
CA PRO A 592 16.51 -11.76 8.14
C PRO A 592 17.02 -10.42 7.57
N TYR A 593 16.17 -9.66 6.89
CA TYR A 593 16.51 -8.34 6.33
C TYR A 593 15.91 -7.19 7.12
N ASP A 594 15.16 -7.46 8.19
CA ASP A 594 14.61 -6.43 9.07
C ASP A 594 15.58 -6.17 10.20
N THR A 595 16.06 -4.97 10.32
CA THR A 595 17.04 -4.58 11.35
C THR A 595 16.40 -4.07 12.64
N ARG A 596 15.05 -4.10 12.75
CA ARG A 596 14.38 -3.72 14.03
C ARG A 596 14.70 -4.66 15.18
N PRO A 597 14.78 -6.00 15.00
CA PRO A 597 15.27 -6.87 16.08
C PRO A 597 16.65 -6.49 16.58
N GLU A 598 17.63 -6.27 15.67
CA GLU A 598 18.99 -5.87 16.02
C GLU A 598 19.03 -4.52 16.75
N PHE A 599 18.20 -3.57 16.33
CA PHE A 599 18.06 -2.28 16.98
C PHE A 599 17.57 -2.43 18.43
N PHE A 600 16.55 -3.27 18.65
CA PHE A 600 16.06 -3.54 20.02
C PHE A 600 17.02 -4.40 20.85
N ILE A 601 17.76 -5.32 20.23
CA ILE A 601 18.87 -6.03 20.90
C ILE A 601 19.93 -5.04 21.40
N ALA A 602 20.31 -4.08 20.54
CA ALA A 602 21.26 -3.03 20.94
C ALA A 602 20.75 -2.22 22.14
N GLN A 603 19.47 -1.85 22.12
CA GLN A 603 18.84 -1.13 23.23
C GLN A 603 18.74 -1.98 24.50
N ALA A 604 18.45 -3.28 24.39
CA ALA A 604 18.45 -4.19 25.55
C ALA A 604 19.82 -4.25 26.19
N TYR A 605 20.88 -4.48 25.41
CA TYR A 605 22.24 -4.46 25.92
C TYR A 605 22.64 -3.11 26.54
N TYR A 606 22.23 -2.00 25.97
CA TYR A 606 22.46 -0.66 26.52
C TYR A 606 21.84 -0.53 27.89
N ASN A 607 20.57 -0.93 28.08
CA ASN A 607 19.87 -0.84 29.35
C ASN A 607 20.41 -1.82 30.39
N LEU A 608 21.04 -2.93 29.97
CA LEU A 608 21.73 -3.88 30.83
C LEU A 608 23.19 -3.45 31.15
N GLY A 609 23.64 -2.27 30.67
CA GLY A 609 24.99 -1.75 30.89
C GLY A 609 26.08 -2.40 30.05
N ASN A 610 25.72 -3.30 29.12
CA ASN A 610 26.67 -3.94 28.20
C ASN A 610 26.83 -3.09 26.91
N TYR A 611 27.60 -1.99 27.05
CA TYR A 611 27.76 -1.02 25.95
C TYR A 611 28.54 -1.58 24.76
N ASP A 612 29.44 -2.55 24.97
CA ASP A 612 30.21 -3.15 23.88
C ASP A 612 29.33 -4.01 22.97
N SER A 613 28.50 -4.87 23.56
CA SER A 613 27.51 -5.65 22.80
C SER A 613 26.47 -4.74 22.13
N SER A 614 26.02 -3.69 22.84
CA SER A 614 25.13 -2.69 22.25
C SER A 614 25.74 -2.04 20.99
N LEU A 615 27.00 -1.66 21.05
CA LEU A 615 27.71 -1.05 19.93
C LEU A 615 27.82 -2.00 18.74
N VAL A 616 28.13 -3.28 18.97
CA VAL A 616 28.19 -4.30 17.91
C VAL A 616 26.86 -4.40 17.15
N TYR A 617 25.72 -4.46 17.87
CA TYR A 617 24.42 -4.58 17.25
C TYR A 617 23.97 -3.27 16.57
N ASN A 618 24.29 -2.11 17.14
CA ASN A 618 24.05 -0.83 16.49
C ASN A 618 24.84 -0.70 15.18
N TYR A 619 26.08 -1.19 15.09
CA TYR A 619 26.84 -1.23 13.84
C TYR A 619 26.27 -2.23 12.83
N LYS A 620 25.69 -3.35 13.24
CA LYS A 620 24.94 -4.24 12.34
C LYS A 620 23.76 -3.49 11.72
N VAL A 621 22.99 -2.75 12.53
CA VAL A 621 21.89 -1.90 12.02
C VAL A 621 22.43 -0.85 11.05
N TYR A 622 23.52 -0.15 11.41
CA TYR A 622 24.14 0.87 10.56
C TYR A 622 24.59 0.35 9.20
N ALA A 623 25.13 -0.86 9.15
CA ALA A 623 25.56 -1.48 7.88
C ALA A 623 24.42 -1.67 6.89
N TRP A 624 23.19 -1.93 7.36
CA TRP A 624 22.01 -2.09 6.53
C TRP A 624 21.22 -0.79 6.34
N LYS A 625 21.19 0.08 7.37
CA LYS A 625 20.41 1.33 7.41
C LYS A 625 21.28 2.52 7.81
N PRO A 626 22.20 2.95 6.93
CA PRO A 626 23.14 4.04 7.27
C PRO A 626 22.45 5.40 7.46
N LEU A 627 21.20 5.54 6.98
CA LEU A 627 20.41 6.77 7.11
C LEU A 627 19.44 6.76 8.32
N PHE A 628 19.44 5.70 9.13
CA PHE A 628 18.58 5.64 10.32
C PHE A 628 19.17 6.44 11.48
N PHE A 629 18.73 7.69 11.61
CA PHE A 629 19.31 8.67 12.53
C PHE A 629 19.27 8.24 13.98
N ASN A 630 18.17 7.62 14.46
CA ASN A 630 18.08 7.15 15.84
C ASN A 630 19.16 6.11 16.20
N ASN A 631 19.55 5.28 15.23
CA ASN A 631 20.64 4.33 15.44
C ASN A 631 22.00 5.04 15.50
N ILE A 632 22.22 6.06 14.67
CA ILE A 632 23.42 6.89 14.70
C ILE A 632 23.55 7.58 16.04
N LEU A 633 22.44 8.16 16.57
CA LEU A 633 22.39 8.75 17.91
C LEU A 633 22.82 7.75 18.99
N ASN A 634 22.33 6.50 18.93
CA ASN A 634 22.69 5.47 19.91
C ASN A 634 24.19 5.13 19.83
N ILE A 635 24.75 4.97 18.63
CA ILE A 635 26.20 4.75 18.45
C ILE A 635 26.99 5.92 19.04
N CYS A 636 26.64 7.14 18.67
CA CYS A 636 27.35 8.35 19.11
C CYS A 636 27.30 8.51 20.63
N ARG A 637 26.17 8.26 21.29
CA ARG A 637 26.07 8.30 22.76
C ARG A 637 27.00 7.30 23.44
N ILE A 638 27.07 6.08 22.91
CA ILE A 638 28.00 5.08 23.48
C ILE A 638 29.47 5.49 23.25
N LEU A 639 29.78 6.01 22.04
CA LEU A 639 31.13 6.49 21.72
C LEU A 639 31.52 7.70 22.59
N GLU A 640 30.59 8.61 22.85
CA GLU A 640 30.76 9.75 23.78
C GLU A 640 31.05 9.27 25.20
N MET A 641 30.29 8.31 25.74
CA MET A 641 30.56 7.71 27.07
C MET A 641 31.93 7.06 27.13
N LYS A 642 32.46 6.58 26.01
CA LYS A 642 33.79 6.00 25.88
C LYS A 642 34.88 7.02 25.48
N ASN A 643 34.55 8.31 25.45
CA ASN A 643 35.44 9.41 25.00
C ASN A 643 35.98 9.24 23.56
N ARG A 644 35.30 8.49 22.70
CA ARG A 644 35.64 8.24 21.27
C ARG A 644 34.98 9.27 20.34
N TYR A 645 35.11 10.55 20.68
CA TYR A 645 34.49 11.65 19.91
C TYR A 645 34.84 11.70 18.42
N PRO A 646 36.12 11.49 17.98
CA PRO A 646 36.44 11.56 16.56
C PRO A 646 35.62 10.59 15.69
N GLU A 647 35.36 9.38 16.19
CA GLU A 647 34.55 8.39 15.48
C GLU A 647 33.06 8.79 15.43
N ALA A 648 32.52 9.25 16.55
CA ALA A 648 31.16 9.73 16.62
C ALA A 648 30.94 10.90 15.66
N ILE A 649 31.84 11.87 15.63
CA ILE A 649 31.79 13.04 14.73
C ILE A 649 31.83 12.59 13.27
N SER A 650 32.72 11.66 12.89
CA SER A 650 32.83 11.12 11.53
C SER A 650 31.52 10.48 11.05
N LEU A 651 30.81 9.77 11.93
CA LEU A 651 29.52 9.16 11.60
C LEU A 651 28.47 10.23 11.28
N VAL A 652 28.39 11.28 12.08
CA VAL A 652 27.43 12.37 11.88
C VAL A 652 27.79 13.20 10.62
N GLU A 653 29.06 13.46 10.37
CA GLU A 653 29.51 14.12 9.13
C GLU A 653 29.12 13.27 7.88
N THR A 654 29.23 11.95 7.96
CA THR A 654 28.81 11.05 6.89
C THR A 654 27.30 11.12 6.67
N TYR A 655 26.52 11.11 7.77
CA TYR A 655 25.06 11.23 7.70
C TYR A 655 24.64 12.57 7.08
N THR A 656 25.19 13.70 7.53
CA THR A 656 24.82 15.03 7.01
C THR A 656 25.15 15.21 5.52
N LYS A 657 26.24 14.57 5.04
CA LYS A 657 26.57 14.55 3.58
C LYS A 657 25.53 13.79 2.77
N GLN A 658 24.98 12.68 3.31
CA GLN A 658 23.97 11.85 2.63
C GLN A 658 22.54 12.36 2.82
N SER A 659 22.29 13.14 3.87
CA SER A 659 20.98 13.70 4.21
C SER A 659 21.04 15.21 4.47
N PRO A 660 21.46 16.03 3.48
CA PRO A 660 21.81 17.43 3.68
C PRO A 660 20.65 18.35 4.05
N PHE A 661 19.41 17.91 3.84
CA PHE A 661 18.20 18.67 4.16
C PHE A 661 17.58 18.29 5.52
N LYS A 662 18.33 17.55 6.39
CA LYS A 662 17.89 17.15 7.72
C LYS A 662 18.65 17.95 8.79
N GLU A 663 17.93 18.85 9.46
CA GLU A 663 18.51 19.73 10.49
C GLU A 663 19.09 18.99 11.70
N ASP A 664 18.41 17.87 12.10
CA ASP A 664 18.77 17.08 13.29
C ASP A 664 20.24 16.65 13.28
N GLY A 665 20.76 16.26 12.10
CA GLY A 665 22.15 15.83 11.96
C GLY A 665 23.15 16.95 12.26
N TYR A 666 22.86 18.17 11.80
CA TYR A 666 23.74 19.31 12.02
C TYR A 666 23.71 19.77 13.48
N LEU A 667 22.52 19.86 14.07
CA LEU A 667 22.36 20.30 15.45
C LEU A 667 22.98 19.30 16.44
N PHE A 668 22.68 18.02 16.26
CA PHE A 668 23.27 16.96 17.10
C PHE A 668 24.80 16.88 16.92
N GLY A 669 25.28 16.95 15.68
CA GLY A 669 26.70 16.89 15.39
C GLY A 669 27.46 18.08 15.97
N ALA A 670 26.87 19.28 15.94
CA ALA A 670 27.45 20.45 16.57
C ALA A 670 27.54 20.30 18.10
N ALA A 671 26.49 19.81 18.76
CA ALA A 671 26.50 19.52 20.19
C ALA A 671 27.54 18.45 20.56
N LEU A 672 27.66 17.40 19.76
CA LEU A 672 28.65 16.34 19.94
C LEU A 672 30.09 16.90 19.82
N CYS A 673 30.34 17.75 18.82
CA CYS A 673 31.62 18.43 18.65
C CYS A 673 31.92 19.37 19.81
N GLU A 674 30.91 20.08 20.30
CA GLU A 674 31.03 20.97 21.45
C GLU A 674 31.45 20.20 22.74
N ASN A 675 30.72 19.10 23.02
CA ASN A 675 31.00 18.24 24.16
C ASN A 675 32.44 17.64 24.12
N GLY A 676 32.90 17.29 22.92
CA GLY A 676 34.23 16.80 22.68
C GLY A 676 35.33 17.89 22.68
N GLY A 677 34.96 19.16 22.72
CA GLY A 677 35.89 20.29 22.65
C GLY A 677 36.34 20.72 21.25
N TYR A 678 35.69 20.20 20.19
CA TYR A 678 35.98 20.46 18.76
C TYR A 678 35.14 21.61 18.22
N LEU A 679 35.22 22.81 18.83
CA LEU A 679 34.36 23.97 18.51
C LEU A 679 34.44 24.39 17.04
N ASP A 680 35.63 24.37 16.42
CA ASP A 680 35.81 24.73 15.00
C ASP A 680 35.07 23.76 14.06
N LYS A 681 35.08 22.47 14.37
CA LYS A 681 34.31 21.47 13.64
C LYS A 681 32.79 21.66 13.81
N ALA A 682 32.37 22.03 15.03
CA ALA A 682 30.96 22.34 15.29
C ALA A 682 30.47 23.50 14.39
N ILE A 683 31.24 24.57 14.32
CA ILE A 683 30.91 25.73 13.49
C ILE A 683 30.92 25.35 12.00
N THR A 684 31.95 24.62 11.53
CA THR A 684 32.03 24.16 10.14
C THR A 684 30.84 23.29 9.74
N LEU A 685 30.39 22.45 10.67
CA LEU A 685 29.23 21.59 10.43
C LEU A 685 27.93 22.40 10.31
N LEU A 686 27.74 23.41 11.16
CA LEU A 686 26.60 24.34 11.09
C LEU A 686 26.67 25.25 9.85
N ASP A 687 27.89 25.65 9.38
CA ASP A 687 28.08 26.34 8.10
C ASP A 687 27.56 25.50 6.93
N SER A 688 27.89 24.21 6.96
CA SER A 688 27.37 23.25 5.99
C SER A 688 25.86 23.13 6.06
N GLY A 689 25.29 23.09 7.27
CA GLY A 689 23.83 23.08 7.49
C GLY A 689 23.16 24.35 6.94
N GLN A 690 23.72 25.53 7.22
CA GLN A 690 23.21 26.80 6.72
C GLN A 690 23.20 26.88 5.17
N LYS A 691 24.17 26.24 4.52
CA LYS A 691 24.23 26.20 3.05
C LYS A 691 22.99 25.49 2.44
N TYR A 692 22.51 24.42 3.07
CA TYR A 692 21.35 23.64 2.60
C TYR A 692 20.03 24.09 3.21
N LEU A 693 20.06 24.72 4.39
CA LEU A 693 18.92 25.19 5.18
C LEU A 693 19.13 26.66 5.58
N PRO A 694 19.17 27.61 4.62
CA PRO A 694 19.60 28.98 4.86
C PRO A 694 18.72 29.74 5.86
N ASP A 695 17.43 29.43 5.91
CA ASP A 695 16.44 30.10 6.77
C ASP A 695 16.15 29.35 8.09
N ASN A 696 16.95 28.33 8.42
CA ASN A 696 16.74 27.56 9.64
C ASN A 696 17.22 28.35 10.88
N ALA A 697 16.26 28.85 11.66
CA ALA A 697 16.52 29.71 12.81
C ALA A 697 17.37 29.04 13.90
N GLU A 698 17.22 27.74 14.14
CA GLU A 698 17.95 27.02 15.16
C GLU A 698 19.42 26.79 14.77
N ILE A 699 19.68 26.44 13.51
CA ILE A 699 21.06 26.35 12.97
C ILE A 699 21.77 27.70 13.09
N LEU A 700 21.11 28.79 12.69
CA LEU A 700 21.69 30.14 12.78
C LEU A 700 21.99 30.54 14.22
N LYS A 701 21.07 30.25 15.15
CA LYS A 701 21.21 30.53 16.59
C LYS A 701 22.37 29.75 17.18
N GLN A 702 22.42 28.43 16.97
CA GLN A 702 23.48 27.55 17.50
C GLN A 702 24.84 27.95 16.94
N LYS A 703 24.93 28.26 15.63
CA LYS A 703 26.16 28.76 15.02
C LYS A 703 26.65 30.07 15.70
N SER A 704 25.74 31.01 15.92
CA SER A 704 26.09 32.29 16.60
C SER A 704 26.64 32.02 18.00
N LEU A 705 25.96 31.17 18.80
CA LEU A 705 26.38 30.81 20.16
C LEU A 705 27.76 30.16 20.18
N LEU A 706 27.99 29.15 19.31
CA LEU A 706 29.27 28.44 19.27
C LEU A 706 30.41 29.32 18.72
N THR A 707 30.12 30.26 17.80
CA THR A 707 31.10 31.22 17.32
C THR A 707 31.57 32.14 18.47
N VAL A 708 30.65 32.62 19.29
CA VAL A 708 30.98 33.42 20.50
C VAL A 708 31.82 32.57 21.46
N LYS A 709 31.42 31.33 21.76
CA LYS A 709 32.13 30.41 22.65
C LYS A 709 33.57 30.12 22.15
N ALA A 710 33.73 29.90 20.85
CA ALA A 710 35.05 29.65 20.26
C ALA A 710 36.00 30.87 20.42
N LYS A 711 35.48 32.08 20.28
CA LYS A 711 36.26 33.30 20.51
C LYS A 711 36.65 33.51 22.00
N ILE A 712 35.79 33.06 22.92
CA ILE A 712 36.07 33.16 24.36
C ILE A 712 37.11 32.13 24.82
N LYS A 713 37.04 30.93 24.29
CA LYS A 713 37.80 29.75 24.76
C LYS A 713 39.33 29.98 24.91
N PRO A 714 40.04 30.65 23.97
CA PRO A 714 41.49 30.86 24.14
C PRO A 714 41.87 31.75 25.36
N ASN A 715 40.95 32.60 25.82
CA ASN A 715 41.13 33.51 26.92
C ASN A 715 40.00 33.35 27.98
N GLU A 716 39.45 32.16 28.14
CA GLU A 716 38.26 31.85 28.93
C GLU A 716 38.43 32.23 30.39
N ALA A 717 39.60 31.95 31.00
CA ALA A 717 39.87 32.29 32.37
C ALA A 717 39.81 33.81 32.63
N LEU A 718 40.26 34.62 31.62
CA LEU A 718 40.24 36.09 31.71
C LEU A 718 38.79 36.61 31.55
N TYR A 719 38.05 36.05 30.60
CA TYR A 719 36.65 36.40 30.36
C TYR A 719 35.77 36.05 31.59
N ASN A 720 35.99 34.90 32.20
CA ASN A 720 35.28 34.49 33.40
C ASN A 720 35.59 35.38 34.62
N LYS A 721 36.85 35.79 34.79
CA LYS A 721 37.20 36.81 35.78
C LYS A 721 36.46 38.12 35.56
N ALA A 722 36.39 38.59 34.32
CA ALA A 722 35.65 39.82 33.96
C ALA A 722 34.15 39.70 34.30
N GLN A 723 33.52 38.56 33.94
CA GLN A 723 32.12 38.30 34.24
C GLN A 723 31.88 38.15 35.77
N GLN A 724 32.75 37.46 36.49
CA GLN A 724 32.60 37.29 37.91
C GLN A 724 32.69 38.64 38.63
N ALA A 725 33.64 39.53 38.23
CA ALA A 725 33.73 40.89 38.74
C ALA A 725 32.47 41.71 38.46
N TYR A 726 31.88 41.52 37.23
CA TYR A 726 30.59 42.14 36.86
C TYR A 726 29.44 41.68 37.77
N VAL A 727 29.30 40.39 37.99
CA VAL A 727 28.27 39.81 38.86
C VAL A 727 28.45 40.28 40.33
N ASN A 728 29.68 40.38 40.78
CA ASN A 728 30.03 40.90 42.11
C ASN A 728 29.90 42.41 42.23
N LYS A 729 29.48 43.13 41.16
CA LYS A 729 29.34 44.56 41.06
C LYS A 729 30.67 45.35 41.24
N ASP A 730 31.80 44.65 41.10
CA ASP A 730 33.10 45.32 40.99
C ASP A 730 33.38 45.72 39.56
N TYR A 731 32.69 46.77 39.17
CA TYR A 731 32.72 47.26 37.77
C TYR A 731 34.09 47.77 37.35
N LYS A 732 34.94 48.30 38.32
CA LYS A 732 36.30 48.70 38.00
C LYS A 732 37.22 47.57 37.60
N GLU A 733 37.21 46.48 38.35
CA GLU A 733 37.99 45.29 38.01
C GLU A 733 37.40 44.60 36.75
N SER A 734 36.08 44.58 36.61
CA SER A 734 35.42 44.05 35.41
C SER A 734 35.89 44.83 34.16
N VAL A 735 35.89 46.14 34.17
CA VAL A 735 36.38 46.96 33.01
C VAL A 735 37.85 46.67 32.70
N LYS A 736 38.68 46.46 33.69
CA LYS A 736 40.10 46.13 33.51
C LYS A 736 40.24 44.79 32.79
N TYR A 737 39.56 43.74 33.30
CA TYR A 737 39.63 42.40 32.71
C TYR A 737 38.95 42.35 31.30
N PHE A 738 37.82 43.00 31.08
CA PHE A 738 37.24 43.11 29.72
C PHE A 738 38.13 43.90 28.77
N THR A 739 38.84 44.94 29.24
CA THR A 739 39.77 45.67 28.37
C THR A 739 40.96 44.78 27.98
N GLU A 740 41.53 44.01 28.92
CA GLU A 740 42.59 43.06 28.61
C GLU A 740 42.12 41.97 27.67
N PHE A 741 40.88 41.47 27.84
CA PHE A 741 40.28 40.48 26.98
C PHE A 741 40.06 41.05 25.56
N ILE A 742 39.48 42.24 25.41
CA ILE A 742 39.22 42.90 24.13
C ILE A 742 40.52 43.16 23.38
N ASN A 743 41.62 43.47 24.05
CA ASN A 743 42.93 43.62 23.42
C ASN A 743 43.43 42.32 22.79
N LYS A 744 43.04 41.18 23.31
CA LYS A 744 43.34 39.86 22.76
C LYS A 744 42.34 39.38 21.71
N GLU A 745 41.05 39.72 21.90
CA GLU A 745 39.93 39.32 21.07
C GLU A 745 39.06 40.54 20.67
N PRO A 746 39.55 41.39 19.79
CA PRO A 746 38.88 42.66 19.47
C PRO A 746 37.56 42.51 18.71
N ASN A 747 37.26 41.31 18.20
CA ASN A 747 36.07 41.03 17.40
C ASN A 747 34.97 40.32 18.17
N LEU A 748 35.00 40.29 19.51
CA LEU A 748 33.92 39.75 20.34
C LEU A 748 32.99 40.85 20.82
N THR A 749 31.89 41.08 20.12
CA THR A 749 30.88 42.12 20.41
C THR A 749 30.33 42.02 21.83
N ALA A 750 30.09 40.82 22.32
CA ALA A 750 29.60 40.57 23.69
C ALA A 750 30.52 41.11 24.81
N ALA A 751 31.85 41.18 24.58
CA ALA A 751 32.77 41.75 25.56
C ALA A 751 32.65 43.30 25.62
N TYR A 752 32.43 43.97 24.49
CA TYR A 752 32.12 45.37 24.46
C TYR A 752 30.78 45.69 25.11
N GLU A 753 29.78 44.89 24.86
CA GLU A 753 28.46 45.00 25.48
C GLU A 753 28.56 44.99 27.00
N LEU A 754 29.17 43.97 27.57
CA LEU A 754 29.34 43.84 29.03
C LEU A 754 30.20 44.96 29.60
N ARG A 755 31.24 45.40 28.90
CA ARG A 755 32.06 46.51 29.32
C ARG A 755 31.30 47.84 29.25
N ALA A 756 30.41 48.02 28.29
CA ALA A 756 29.51 49.19 28.22
C ALA A 756 28.58 49.27 29.42
N TYR A 757 28.00 48.15 29.85
CA TYR A 757 27.24 48.08 31.13
C TYR A 757 28.09 48.44 32.31
N CYS A 758 29.36 47.98 32.41
CA CYS A 758 30.27 48.33 33.51
C CYS A 758 30.53 49.82 33.49
N TYR A 759 30.86 50.44 32.38
CA TYR A 759 31.06 51.87 32.27
C TYR A 759 29.82 52.68 32.66
N PHE A 760 28.63 52.22 32.26
CA PHE A 760 27.37 52.80 32.67
C PHE A 760 27.20 52.81 34.20
N PHE A 761 27.43 51.69 34.87
CA PHE A 761 27.34 51.64 36.33
C PHE A 761 28.43 52.48 37.06
N LEU A 762 29.55 52.69 36.40
CA LEU A 762 30.60 53.60 36.88
C LEU A 762 30.31 55.06 36.53
N LYS A 763 29.16 55.37 35.91
CA LYS A 763 28.74 56.70 35.42
C LYS A 763 29.66 57.29 34.36
N ASP A 764 30.49 56.50 33.70
CA ASP A 764 31.31 56.90 32.56
C ASP A 764 30.53 56.72 31.23
N TYR A 765 29.53 57.53 31.04
CA TYR A 765 28.60 57.45 29.95
C TYR A 765 29.27 57.60 28.57
N LYS A 766 30.36 58.36 28.48
CA LYS A 766 31.12 58.60 27.24
C LYS A 766 31.80 57.31 26.76
N ARG A 767 32.48 56.56 27.66
CA ARG A 767 33.10 55.30 27.31
C ARG A 767 32.07 54.22 27.09
N SER A 768 30.96 54.21 27.83
CA SER A 768 29.82 53.35 27.57
C SER A 768 29.29 53.53 26.16
N MET A 769 29.07 54.77 25.72
CA MET A 769 28.63 55.10 24.37
C MET A 769 29.62 54.70 23.28
N ALA A 770 30.93 54.76 23.54
CA ALA A 770 31.95 54.32 22.58
C ALA A 770 31.87 52.80 22.37
N ASP A 771 31.71 52.00 23.43
CA ASP A 771 31.54 50.55 23.36
C ASP A 771 30.21 50.18 22.71
N ILE A 772 29.12 50.86 23.05
CA ILE A 772 27.82 50.71 22.38
C ILE A 772 27.94 50.98 20.89
N GLY A 773 28.65 52.03 20.48
CA GLY A 773 28.92 52.36 19.06
C GLY A 773 29.64 51.22 18.35
N ARG A 774 30.54 50.52 19.02
CA ARG A 774 31.20 49.33 18.49
C ARG A 774 30.23 48.15 18.35
N VAL A 775 29.36 47.94 19.36
CA VAL A 775 28.30 46.89 19.28
C VAL A 775 27.38 47.14 18.09
N PHE A 776 26.96 48.38 17.85
CA PHE A 776 26.14 48.75 16.67
C PHE A 776 26.86 48.53 15.34
N ALA A 777 28.16 48.90 15.27
CA ALA A 777 28.95 48.70 14.06
C ALA A 777 29.10 47.20 13.68
N ASP A 778 29.12 46.34 14.68
CA ASP A 778 29.22 44.88 14.51
C ASP A 778 27.83 44.19 14.31
N GLY A 779 26.74 44.98 14.22
CA GLY A 779 25.40 44.48 14.03
C GLY A 779 24.73 43.87 15.28
N GLY A 780 25.29 44.07 16.47
CA GLY A 780 24.79 43.60 17.75
C GLY A 780 23.58 44.36 18.31
N GLN A 781 22.64 44.72 17.45
CA GLN A 781 21.47 45.55 17.83
C GLN A 781 20.40 44.65 18.47
N ASN A 782 20.20 44.79 19.76
CA ASN A 782 19.15 44.16 20.53
C ASN A 782 18.43 45.16 21.45
N GLY A 783 17.28 44.79 22.01
CA GLY A 783 16.48 45.66 22.86
C GLY A 783 17.26 46.17 24.08
N GLY A 784 18.08 45.35 24.73
CA GLY A 784 18.87 45.73 25.88
C GLY A 784 19.96 46.80 25.57
N ILE A 785 20.61 46.68 24.42
CA ILE A 785 21.60 47.64 23.96
C ILE A 785 20.96 48.97 23.56
N TYR A 786 19.78 48.96 22.89
CA TYR A 786 19.01 50.21 22.65
C TYR A 786 18.61 50.83 23.97
N ASN A 787 18.13 50.06 24.95
CA ASN A 787 17.77 50.56 26.27
C ASN A 787 18.99 51.17 26.99
N LEU A 788 20.13 50.47 27.00
CA LEU A 788 21.37 50.97 27.57
C LEU A 788 21.83 52.27 26.89
N ARG A 789 21.75 52.38 25.56
CA ARG A 789 22.08 53.59 24.82
C ARG A 789 21.13 54.73 25.18
N GLY A 790 19.84 54.45 25.23
CA GLY A 790 18.83 55.44 25.61
C GLY A 790 19.08 56.01 27.01
N VAL A 791 19.39 55.15 28.01
CA VAL A 791 19.73 55.66 29.36
C VAL A 791 21.02 56.50 29.35
N ASN A 792 22.06 56.07 28.60
CA ASN A 792 23.28 56.84 28.46
C ASN A 792 23.05 58.22 27.81
N LEU A 793 22.24 58.31 26.76
CA LEU A 793 21.86 59.54 26.05
C LEU A 793 21.11 60.48 27.02
N HIS A 794 20.13 59.94 27.76
CA HIS A 794 19.41 60.69 28.77
C HIS A 794 20.38 61.31 29.80
N MET A 795 21.30 60.52 30.33
CA MET A 795 22.28 60.96 31.31
C MET A 795 23.30 62.00 30.74
N LEU A 796 23.44 62.03 29.42
CA LEU A 796 24.25 63.00 28.66
C LEU A 796 23.44 64.22 28.20
N GLY A 797 22.12 64.29 28.46
CA GLY A 797 21.23 65.39 28.14
C GLY A 797 20.60 65.40 26.74
N ASP A 798 20.70 64.26 26.04
CA ASP A 798 20.04 64.10 24.73
C ASP A 798 18.76 63.25 24.89
N ASP A 799 17.72 63.88 25.45
CA ASP A 799 16.44 63.20 25.71
C ASP A 799 15.68 62.80 24.42
N VAL A 800 15.87 63.53 23.32
CA VAL A 800 15.23 63.27 22.06
C VAL A 800 15.72 61.94 21.45
N SER A 801 17.03 61.74 21.42
CA SER A 801 17.64 60.50 20.94
C SER A 801 17.38 59.36 21.92
N ALA A 802 17.38 59.62 23.23
CA ALA A 802 17.06 58.63 24.27
C ALA A 802 15.66 58.01 24.07
N CYS A 803 14.66 58.89 23.82
CA CYS A 803 13.27 58.40 23.61
C CYS A 803 13.11 57.56 22.35
N ARG A 804 13.83 57.86 21.28
CA ARG A 804 13.84 56.96 20.08
C ARG A 804 14.41 55.62 20.39
N ASP A 805 15.46 55.57 21.17
CA ASP A 805 16.11 54.33 21.56
C ASP A 805 15.24 53.47 22.50
N PHE A 806 14.58 54.11 23.49
CA PHE A 806 13.62 53.41 24.35
C PHE A 806 12.44 52.84 23.56
N GLU A 807 11.92 53.63 22.60
CA GLU A 807 10.86 53.14 21.72
C GLU A 807 11.29 51.92 20.90
N GLU A 808 12.51 51.94 20.35
CA GLU A 808 13.06 50.83 19.59
C GLU A 808 13.34 49.60 20.48
N ALA A 809 13.85 49.82 21.69
CA ALA A 809 14.04 48.75 22.68
C ALA A 809 12.74 48.07 23.04
N VAL A 810 11.65 48.82 23.25
CA VAL A 810 10.31 48.28 23.52
C VAL A 810 9.78 47.49 22.31
N LYS A 811 9.95 47.98 21.08
CA LYS A 811 9.59 47.29 19.84
C LYS A 811 10.34 45.96 19.70
N LEU A 812 11.60 45.93 20.11
CA LEU A 812 12.43 44.71 20.12
C LEU A 812 12.17 43.78 21.33
N GLY A 813 11.18 44.11 22.18
CA GLY A 813 10.69 43.26 23.27
C GLY A 813 11.46 43.38 24.58
N ASP A 814 12.29 44.42 24.76
CA ASP A 814 12.95 44.68 26.05
C ASP A 814 11.96 45.23 27.08
N LYS A 815 11.66 44.42 28.07
CA LYS A 815 10.72 44.77 29.17
C LYS A 815 11.28 45.84 30.10
N ASP A 816 12.58 45.89 30.26
CA ASP A 816 13.26 46.86 31.12
C ASP A 816 13.30 48.28 30.50
N ALA A 817 13.07 48.39 29.20
CA ALA A 817 12.91 49.65 28.50
C ALA A 817 11.55 50.30 28.74
N ILE A 818 10.50 49.56 29.09
CA ILE A 818 9.13 50.08 29.28
C ILE A 818 9.08 51.15 30.37
N PRO A 819 9.60 50.92 31.61
CA PRO A 819 9.63 51.95 32.61
C PRO A 819 10.41 53.21 32.19
N ASN A 820 11.55 53.03 31.51
CA ASN A 820 12.38 54.12 31.02
C ASN A 820 11.64 54.97 30.00
N PHE A 821 10.97 54.34 29.05
CA PHE A 821 10.13 55.02 28.05
C PHE A 821 8.97 55.78 28.69
N GLU A 822 8.30 55.17 29.67
CA GLU A 822 7.19 55.80 30.39
C GLU A 822 7.60 56.98 31.26
N GLN A 823 8.76 56.84 31.93
CA GLN A 823 9.26 57.85 32.82
C GLN A 823 9.82 59.06 32.09
N PHE A 824 10.58 58.84 31.04
CA PHE A 824 11.37 59.89 30.38
C PHE A 824 10.74 60.46 29.10
N CYS A 825 9.81 59.69 28.44
CA CYS A 825 9.29 60.08 27.12
C CYS A 825 7.80 60.40 27.10
N LYS A 826 6.97 59.88 27.98
CA LYS A 826 5.52 60.17 28.06
C LYS A 826 5.18 61.51 28.79
N LYS A 827 6.17 62.19 29.38
CA LYS A 827 5.95 63.46 30.08
C LYS A 827 6.34 64.68 29.24
N GLN A 828 6.78 64.50 28.00
CA GLN A 828 6.98 65.55 27.00
C GLN A 828 5.81 65.40 25.96
#